data_6d9eb0e8817510c473878b8622d5fd60
#
_entry.id   6d9eb0e8817510c473878b8622d5fd60
#
_cell.length_a   1.000
_cell.length_b   1.000
_cell.length_c   1.000
_cell.angle_alpha   90.00
_cell.angle_beta   90.00
_cell.angle_gamma   90.00
#
_symmetry.space_group_name_H-M   'P 1'
#
loop_
_entity.id
_entity.type
_entity.pdbx_description
1 polymer ?
#
loop_
_entity_poly.entity_id
_entity_poly.type
_entity_poly.pdbx_seq_one_letter_code
_entity_poly.pdbx_strand_id
1 'polypeptide(L)'
;MRGGRILWGQIAVVFTIVLVMTWAATQWVAFRLGFQPQLGNPWFELAGWPIYYPPALAWWWFSFDAYAPAIFVEGGVIAASGGFLAIAAAILMSIIRAREARNIATYGSARWAEDKEVRSAGLLGPDGVVLGRHERDYLRHDGPEHVLCFAPTRSGKGVGLVVPTLLTWPGSAIVHDIKGENWTLTAGFRARHGRVLLFDPTNAKSAAYNPLLEVRQGEWEVRDVQNIADILVDPEGSLDRRNHWEKTSHSLLVGAILHVLYAESDKTLAGVANFLSDPRRPVEATLRAMMDTPHLGEAGVHPVIASSARELLNKSENERSGVLSTAMSFLGLYRDPVVARVTARCDWRIADLVGSREPVSLYLVVPPSDINRTKPLIRLILNQVGRRLTEDLSTSGKRHRLLLMLDEFPALGRLDFFESALAFMAGYGLKSFLIAQSLNQIEKAYGLNNSILDNCHVRVCFATNDERTAKRVSDALGTATEMRAMKNYAGHRLSPWLGHLMVSRQETARQLLTPGEIMQLPPNDEIVMVAGVQPIRAKKARYYEDRRLRERVLPPPDLSVQVEPALPADDWTGLDPVAAAKPARSARDRSVAGPNETAADPANSGIRREPELPEHEEIEPRRIVPQGEFDFPDEEGGDEDAMRNRRLADRMRHVARQASLDPKDGVEL
;
A
#
# COMPACT_ATOMS: atom_id res chain seq x y z
N MET A 1 -40.00 -23.22 -8.72
CA MET A 1 -41.31 -22.55 -8.88
C MET A 1 -42.11 -22.64 -7.59
N ARG A 2 -42.07 -21.61 -6.74
CA ARG A 2 -43.04 -21.52 -5.63
C ARG A 2 -44.17 -20.65 -6.14
N GLY A 3 -45.25 -21.33 -6.59
CA GLY A 3 -46.51 -20.68 -6.97
C GLY A 3 -46.96 -19.80 -5.80
N GLY A 4 -47.65 -18.70 -6.13
CA GLY A 4 -48.12 -17.72 -5.15
C GLY A 4 -48.84 -18.42 -4.00
N ARG A 5 -48.18 -18.49 -2.85
CA ARG A 5 -48.81 -19.04 -1.63
C ARG A 5 -49.99 -18.14 -1.30
N ILE A 6 -51.22 -18.70 -1.42
CA ILE A 6 -52.42 -18.07 -0.88
C ILE A 6 -52.14 -17.77 0.61
N LEU A 7 -52.33 -16.52 1.01
CA LEU A 7 -51.99 -16.06 2.35
C LEU A 7 -53.11 -16.43 3.33
N TRP A 8 -53.34 -17.74 3.49
CA TRP A 8 -54.39 -18.27 4.35
C TRP A 8 -54.38 -17.65 5.75
N GLY A 9 -53.19 -17.42 6.35
CA GLY A 9 -53.11 -16.78 7.65
C GLY A 9 -53.63 -15.34 7.67
N GLN A 10 -53.31 -14.55 6.62
CA GLN A 10 -53.79 -13.17 6.53
C GLN A 10 -55.30 -13.12 6.29
N ILE A 11 -55.81 -14.00 5.43
CA ILE A 11 -57.25 -14.16 5.15
C ILE A 11 -57.96 -14.56 6.45
N ALA A 12 -57.45 -15.55 7.16
CA ALA A 12 -58.03 -16.01 8.42
C ALA A 12 -58.09 -14.90 9.46
N VAL A 13 -57.03 -14.08 9.65
CA VAL A 13 -57.02 -12.95 10.59
C VAL A 13 -58.03 -11.89 10.22
N VAL A 14 -58.12 -11.50 8.93
CA VAL A 14 -59.13 -10.53 8.45
C VAL A 14 -60.55 -11.05 8.68
N PHE A 15 -60.84 -12.30 8.32
CA PHE A 15 -62.13 -12.92 8.57
C PHE A 15 -62.45 -13.01 10.06
N THR A 16 -61.50 -13.39 10.89
CA THR A 16 -61.71 -13.47 12.36
C THR A 16 -62.03 -12.11 12.96
N ILE A 17 -61.36 -11.03 12.55
CA ILE A 17 -61.65 -9.66 13.01
C ILE A 17 -63.07 -9.26 12.66
N VAL A 18 -63.49 -9.46 11.39
CA VAL A 18 -64.85 -9.14 10.93
C VAL A 18 -65.91 -9.95 11.72
N LEU A 19 -65.64 -11.25 11.89
CA LEU A 19 -66.58 -12.15 12.62
C LEU A 19 -66.70 -11.74 14.08
N VAL A 20 -65.59 -11.47 14.75
CA VAL A 20 -65.56 -11.05 16.18
C VAL A 20 -66.30 -9.72 16.37
N MET A 21 -66.05 -8.74 15.48
CA MET A 21 -66.71 -7.43 15.58
C MET A 21 -68.19 -7.48 15.26
N THR A 22 -68.60 -8.32 14.29
CA THR A 22 -70.00 -8.58 14.03
C THR A 22 -70.65 -9.26 15.23
N TRP A 23 -69.98 -10.20 15.87
CA TRP A 23 -70.45 -10.85 17.08
C TRP A 23 -70.57 -9.87 18.27
N ALA A 24 -69.53 -9.03 18.48
CA ALA A 24 -69.57 -7.97 19.52
C ALA A 24 -70.74 -7.00 19.28
N ALA A 25 -70.98 -6.62 18.03
CA ALA A 25 -72.14 -5.80 17.65
C ALA A 25 -73.47 -6.49 17.99
N THR A 26 -73.59 -7.78 17.67
CA THR A 26 -74.78 -8.59 17.99
C THR A 26 -75.01 -8.64 19.47
N GLN A 27 -73.98 -8.93 20.27
CA GLN A 27 -74.11 -8.97 21.76
C GLN A 27 -74.39 -7.60 22.35
N TRP A 28 -73.81 -6.51 21.82
CA TRP A 28 -74.11 -5.15 22.22
C TRP A 28 -75.54 -4.78 22.00
N VAL A 29 -76.08 -5.06 20.81
CA VAL A 29 -77.50 -4.79 20.52
C VAL A 29 -78.41 -5.63 21.39
N ALA A 30 -78.15 -6.93 21.61
CA ALA A 30 -78.91 -7.78 22.52
C ALA A 30 -78.89 -7.24 23.96
N PHE A 31 -77.73 -6.80 24.48
CA PHE A 31 -77.62 -6.19 25.81
C PHE A 31 -78.40 -4.90 25.88
N ARG A 32 -78.28 -4.00 24.90
CA ARG A 32 -79.05 -2.71 24.90
C ARG A 32 -80.54 -2.90 24.81
N LEU A 33 -81.02 -3.98 24.17
CA LEU A 33 -82.44 -4.37 24.09
C LEU A 33 -82.85 -5.20 25.30
N GLY A 34 -82.02 -5.40 26.33
CA GLY A 34 -82.35 -6.10 27.59
C GLY A 34 -82.63 -7.60 27.36
N PHE A 35 -82.08 -8.24 26.38
CA PHE A 35 -82.22 -9.67 26.02
C PHE A 35 -83.70 -10.10 25.89
N GLN A 36 -84.51 -9.28 25.27
CA GLN A 36 -85.96 -9.49 25.14
C GLN A 36 -86.28 -10.81 24.43
N PRO A 37 -87.36 -11.53 24.78
CA PRO A 37 -87.71 -12.82 24.13
C PRO A 37 -87.90 -12.75 22.60
N GLN A 38 -88.25 -11.58 22.08
CA GLN A 38 -88.43 -11.33 20.62
C GLN A 38 -87.16 -11.48 19.83
N LEU A 39 -85.94 -11.43 20.46
CA LEU A 39 -84.68 -11.68 19.85
C LEU A 39 -84.44 -13.16 19.51
N GLY A 40 -85.32 -14.04 19.99
CA GLY A 40 -85.22 -15.49 19.75
C GLY A 40 -84.36 -16.19 20.81
N ASN A 41 -84.17 -17.51 20.63
CA ASN A 41 -83.40 -18.28 21.63
C ASN A 41 -81.90 -18.00 21.45
N PRO A 42 -81.17 -17.80 22.57
CA PRO A 42 -79.71 -17.69 22.48
C PRO A 42 -79.06 -18.97 21.95
N TRP A 43 -77.88 -18.83 21.36
CA TRP A 43 -77.06 -19.95 20.86
C TRP A 43 -76.59 -20.85 22.03
N PHE A 44 -76.11 -20.23 23.10
CA PHE A 44 -75.80 -20.85 24.40
C PHE A 44 -75.79 -19.78 25.47
N GLU A 45 -75.75 -20.19 26.76
CA GLU A 45 -75.55 -19.31 27.86
C GLU A 45 -74.19 -19.49 28.50
N LEU A 46 -73.49 -18.37 28.75
CA LEU A 46 -72.17 -18.35 29.40
C LEU A 46 -72.25 -17.54 30.69
N ALA A 47 -72.07 -18.19 31.81
CA ALA A 47 -72.14 -17.57 33.15
C ALA A 47 -73.44 -16.77 33.36
N GLY A 48 -74.57 -17.26 32.88
CA GLY A 48 -75.87 -16.62 32.96
C GLY A 48 -76.15 -15.51 31.93
N TRP A 49 -75.25 -15.30 31.01
CA TRP A 49 -75.43 -14.35 29.92
C TRP A 49 -75.81 -15.08 28.62
N PRO A 50 -76.94 -14.66 27.97
CA PRO A 50 -77.35 -15.27 26.70
C PRO A 50 -76.43 -14.80 25.58
N ILE A 51 -75.84 -15.77 24.86
CA ILE A 51 -74.95 -15.53 23.74
C ILE A 51 -75.65 -15.85 22.43
N TYR A 52 -75.69 -14.87 21.55
CA TYR A 52 -76.28 -14.99 20.20
C TYR A 52 -75.22 -15.22 19.12
N TYR A 53 -75.65 -15.85 18.03
CA TYR A 53 -74.71 -16.10 16.93
C TYR A 53 -74.43 -14.82 16.09
N PRO A 54 -73.28 -14.66 15.52
CA PRO A 54 -72.84 -13.40 14.92
C PRO A 54 -73.78 -12.77 13.88
N PRO A 55 -74.37 -13.49 12.96
CA PRO A 55 -75.29 -12.91 11.96
C PRO A 55 -76.67 -12.47 12.47
N ALA A 56 -77.02 -12.77 13.73
CA ALA A 56 -78.35 -12.42 14.27
C ALA A 56 -78.66 -10.92 14.17
N LEU A 57 -77.65 -10.06 14.31
CA LEU A 57 -77.77 -8.61 14.15
C LEU A 57 -78.47 -8.22 12.83
N ALA A 58 -78.09 -8.86 11.73
CA ALA A 58 -78.62 -8.52 10.40
C ALA A 58 -80.14 -8.83 10.30
N TRP A 59 -80.53 -9.98 10.89
CA TRP A 59 -81.95 -10.35 10.96
C TRP A 59 -82.75 -9.46 11.87
N TRP A 60 -82.23 -9.14 13.06
CA TRP A 60 -82.86 -8.23 14.01
C TRP A 60 -83.02 -6.82 13.44
N TRP A 61 -81.97 -6.31 12.76
CA TRP A 61 -82.03 -5.00 12.13
C TRP A 61 -83.11 -4.93 11.08
N PHE A 62 -83.17 -5.93 10.21
CA PHE A 62 -84.24 -6.01 9.21
C PHE A 62 -85.64 -6.11 9.80
N SER A 63 -85.81 -6.85 10.92
CA SER A 63 -87.12 -7.14 11.49
C SER A 63 -87.59 -6.08 12.48
N PHE A 64 -86.68 -5.41 13.16
CA PHE A 64 -86.99 -4.57 14.33
C PHE A 64 -86.47 -3.14 14.27
N ASP A 65 -85.90 -2.68 13.18
CA ASP A 65 -85.31 -1.34 13.02
C ASP A 65 -86.32 -0.22 13.44
N ALA A 66 -87.56 -0.34 13.05
CA ALA A 66 -88.58 0.64 13.31
C ALA A 66 -88.87 0.87 14.86
N TYR A 67 -88.49 -0.09 15.71
CA TYR A 67 -88.72 -0.01 17.17
C TYR A 67 -87.53 0.58 17.94
N ALA A 68 -86.31 0.44 17.45
CA ALA A 68 -85.13 0.91 18.14
C ALA A 68 -84.03 1.34 17.18
N PRO A 69 -84.23 2.27 16.24
CA PRO A 69 -83.31 2.58 15.15
C PRO A 69 -81.95 3.03 15.67
N ALA A 70 -81.87 3.79 16.77
CA ALA A 70 -80.63 4.27 17.35
C ALA A 70 -79.69 3.10 17.80
N ILE A 71 -80.29 2.04 18.41
CA ILE A 71 -79.54 0.89 18.94
C ILE A 71 -78.96 0.05 17.75
N PHE A 72 -79.72 -0.11 16.69
CA PHE A 72 -79.26 -0.83 15.47
C PHE A 72 -78.22 -0.05 14.73
N VAL A 73 -78.29 1.30 14.67
CA VAL A 73 -77.23 2.14 14.13
C VAL A 73 -75.95 2.02 14.95
N GLU A 74 -76.00 2.08 16.29
CA GLU A 74 -74.84 1.83 17.18
C GLU A 74 -74.23 0.46 16.88
N GLY A 75 -75.03 -0.61 16.80
CA GLY A 75 -74.57 -1.95 16.44
C GLY A 75 -73.93 -2.01 15.04
N GLY A 76 -74.54 -1.31 14.08
CA GLY A 76 -74.00 -1.17 12.72
C GLY A 76 -72.63 -0.48 12.71
N VAL A 77 -72.42 0.57 13.49
CA VAL A 77 -71.13 1.25 13.61
C VAL A 77 -70.08 0.31 14.21
N ILE A 78 -70.44 -0.48 15.25
CA ILE A 78 -69.53 -1.47 15.82
C ILE A 78 -69.15 -2.53 14.80
N ALA A 79 -70.11 -3.08 14.06
CA ALA A 79 -69.83 -4.07 13.01
C ALA A 79 -68.97 -3.48 11.86
N ALA A 80 -69.30 -2.24 11.42
CA ALA A 80 -68.52 -1.54 10.37
C ALA A 80 -67.06 -1.23 10.81
N SER A 81 -66.85 -0.91 12.11
CA SER A 81 -65.51 -0.71 12.63
C SER A 81 -64.61 -1.94 12.46
N GLY A 82 -65.19 -3.16 12.43
CA GLY A 82 -64.49 -4.40 12.09
C GLY A 82 -63.89 -4.41 10.70
N GLY A 83 -64.57 -3.79 9.73
CA GLY A 83 -64.03 -3.60 8.38
C GLY A 83 -62.79 -2.71 8.37
N PHE A 84 -62.82 -1.59 9.11
CA PHE A 84 -61.63 -0.70 9.22
C PHE A 84 -60.45 -1.38 9.92
N LEU A 85 -60.70 -2.12 11.02
CA LEU A 85 -59.66 -2.87 11.73
C LEU A 85 -59.06 -3.98 10.87
N ALA A 86 -59.87 -4.67 10.07
CA ALA A 86 -59.43 -5.71 9.15
C ALA A 86 -58.51 -5.14 8.04
N ILE A 87 -58.88 -3.97 7.50
CA ILE A 87 -58.04 -3.26 6.50
C ILE A 87 -56.70 -2.82 7.14
N ALA A 88 -56.76 -2.22 8.32
CA ALA A 88 -55.55 -1.79 9.05
C ALA A 88 -54.62 -2.98 9.33
N ALA A 89 -55.16 -4.12 9.78
CA ALA A 89 -54.40 -5.34 10.04
C ALA A 89 -53.78 -5.90 8.72
N ALA A 90 -54.51 -5.87 7.62
CA ALA A 90 -54.01 -6.31 6.33
C ALA A 90 -52.87 -5.43 5.83
N ILE A 91 -52.96 -4.11 6.00
CA ILE A 91 -51.90 -3.16 5.67
C ILE A 91 -50.66 -3.40 6.55
N LEU A 92 -50.87 -3.54 7.87
CA LEU A 92 -49.75 -3.79 8.80
C LEU A 92 -49.01 -5.09 8.48
N MET A 93 -49.71 -6.19 8.23
CA MET A 93 -49.13 -7.46 7.85
C MET A 93 -48.41 -7.36 6.49
N SER A 94 -48.92 -6.55 5.55
CA SER A 94 -48.26 -6.28 4.28
C SER A 94 -46.95 -5.51 4.45
N ILE A 95 -46.92 -4.50 5.38
CA ILE A 95 -45.72 -3.74 5.71
C ILE A 95 -44.66 -4.63 6.37
N ILE A 96 -45.04 -5.47 7.34
CA ILE A 96 -44.13 -6.40 8.02
C ILE A 96 -43.50 -7.34 6.99
N ARG A 97 -44.28 -7.91 6.11
CA ARG A 97 -43.79 -8.80 5.06
C ARG A 97 -42.89 -8.09 4.04
N ALA A 98 -43.20 -6.84 3.70
CA ALA A 98 -42.35 -6.04 2.83
C ALA A 98 -41.00 -5.74 3.47
N ARG A 99 -40.93 -5.60 4.81
CA ARG A 99 -39.68 -5.46 5.56
C ARG A 99 -38.88 -6.76 5.59
N GLU A 100 -39.52 -7.90 5.84
CA GLU A 100 -38.86 -9.22 5.78
C GLU A 100 -38.30 -9.54 4.38
N ALA A 101 -39.04 -9.17 3.33
CA ALA A 101 -38.58 -9.34 1.95
C ALA A 101 -37.36 -8.47 1.55
N ARG A 102 -37.07 -7.40 2.31
CA ARG A 102 -35.86 -6.59 2.11
C ARG A 102 -34.59 -7.24 2.66
N ASN A 103 -34.68 -8.20 3.55
CA ASN A 103 -33.56 -8.84 4.23
C ASN A 103 -33.18 -10.19 3.60
N ILE A 104 -33.53 -10.43 2.35
CA ILE A 104 -33.17 -11.66 1.64
C ILE A 104 -31.72 -11.57 1.18
N ALA A 105 -30.84 -12.37 1.81
CA ALA A 105 -29.41 -12.46 1.54
C ALA A 105 -29.03 -13.83 0.94
N THR A 106 -29.87 -14.41 0.08
CA THR A 106 -29.72 -15.77 -0.44
C THR A 106 -28.41 -15.96 -1.20
N TYR A 107 -27.97 -14.96 -1.97
CA TYR A 107 -26.74 -14.99 -2.78
C TYR A 107 -25.63 -14.10 -2.23
N GLY A 108 -25.91 -13.29 -1.22
CA GLY A 108 -24.95 -12.40 -0.59
C GLY A 108 -25.61 -11.22 0.10
N SER A 109 -24.89 -10.67 1.07
CA SER A 109 -25.35 -9.56 1.93
C SER A 109 -24.63 -8.24 1.65
N ALA A 110 -23.86 -8.15 0.57
CA ALA A 110 -23.13 -6.93 0.22
C ALA A 110 -24.10 -5.76 0.00
N ARG A 111 -23.79 -4.65 0.66
CA ARG A 111 -24.54 -3.39 0.56
C ARG A 111 -23.65 -2.22 0.90
N TRP A 112 -24.09 -1.03 0.62
CA TRP A 112 -23.40 0.18 1.09
C TRP A 112 -23.64 0.40 2.58
N ALA A 113 -22.63 0.98 3.25
CA ALA A 113 -22.73 1.35 4.66
C ALA A 113 -23.84 2.39 4.87
N GLU A 114 -24.58 2.23 5.97
CA GLU A 114 -25.52 3.24 6.45
C GLU A 114 -24.80 4.28 7.30
N ASP A 115 -25.39 5.49 7.42
CA ASP A 115 -24.81 6.60 8.21
C ASP A 115 -24.51 6.20 9.67
N LYS A 116 -25.35 5.34 10.26
CA LYS A 116 -25.12 4.83 11.62
C LYS A 116 -23.86 3.98 11.72
N GLU A 117 -23.57 3.17 10.71
CA GLU A 117 -22.38 2.31 10.66
C GLU A 117 -21.12 3.14 10.45
N VAL A 118 -21.17 4.14 9.58
CA VAL A 118 -20.05 5.08 9.35
C VAL A 118 -19.73 5.84 10.65
N ARG A 119 -20.74 6.29 11.40
CA ARG A 119 -20.58 6.96 12.70
C ARG A 119 -20.05 6.02 13.77
N SER A 120 -20.59 4.80 13.86
CA SER A 120 -20.15 3.82 14.86
C SER A 120 -18.73 3.32 14.63
N ALA A 121 -18.27 3.33 13.36
CA ALA A 121 -16.89 3.01 12.99
C ALA A 121 -15.89 4.14 13.32
N GLY A 122 -16.34 5.29 13.86
CA GLY A 122 -15.48 6.41 14.23
C GLY A 122 -14.90 7.18 13.05
N LEU A 123 -15.42 6.98 11.83
CA LEU A 123 -14.86 7.56 10.60
C LEU A 123 -15.21 9.05 10.39
N LEU A 124 -16.05 9.64 11.24
CA LEU A 124 -16.42 11.06 11.20
C LEU A 124 -15.76 11.87 12.33
N GLY A 125 -14.67 11.35 12.90
CA GLY A 125 -13.87 12.02 13.92
C GLY A 125 -13.10 13.23 13.36
N PRO A 126 -12.56 14.10 14.26
CA PRO A 126 -11.80 15.29 13.87
C PRO A 126 -10.40 14.97 13.35
N ASP A 127 -9.81 13.86 13.76
CA ASP A 127 -8.41 13.52 13.54
C ASP A 127 -8.25 12.34 12.56
N GLY A 128 -7.04 12.12 12.11
CA GLY A 128 -6.67 11.04 11.21
C GLY A 128 -6.45 11.44 9.76
N VAL A 129 -6.13 10.45 8.94
CA VAL A 129 -5.94 10.64 7.49
C VAL A 129 -7.30 10.78 6.80
N VAL A 130 -7.38 11.65 5.81
CA VAL A 130 -8.61 11.89 5.05
C VAL A 130 -8.78 10.77 4.02
N LEU A 131 -9.96 10.13 4.03
CA LEU A 131 -10.34 9.07 3.10
C LEU A 131 -11.39 9.52 2.08
N GLY A 132 -11.92 10.76 2.22
CA GLY A 132 -12.97 11.30 1.37
C GLY A 132 -13.98 12.12 2.16
N ARG A 133 -15.18 12.27 1.59
CA ARG A 133 -16.32 12.95 2.22
C ARG A 133 -17.55 12.06 2.16
N HIS A 134 -18.23 11.94 3.28
CA HIS A 134 -19.54 11.34 3.40
C HIS A 134 -20.54 12.46 3.67
N GLU A 135 -21.47 12.69 2.73
CA GLU A 135 -22.36 13.85 2.74
C GLU A 135 -21.61 15.19 2.89
N ARG A 136 -21.67 15.81 4.07
CA ARG A 136 -21.00 17.09 4.39
C ARG A 136 -19.73 16.94 5.22
N ASP A 137 -19.53 15.76 5.82
CA ASP A 137 -18.45 15.49 6.76
C ASP A 137 -17.26 14.81 6.05
N TYR A 138 -16.05 15.02 6.58
CA TYR A 138 -14.88 14.29 6.12
C TYR A 138 -14.87 12.88 6.71
N LEU A 139 -14.64 11.89 5.85
CA LEU A 139 -14.26 10.57 6.31
C LEU A 139 -12.79 10.59 6.70
N ARG A 140 -12.50 10.22 7.94
CA ARG A 140 -11.16 10.18 8.51
C ARG A 140 -10.90 8.87 9.19
N HIS A 141 -9.66 8.44 9.15
CA HIS A 141 -9.25 7.22 9.83
C HIS A 141 -8.06 7.51 10.75
N ASP A 142 -8.32 7.53 12.04
CA ASP A 142 -7.31 7.80 13.08
C ASP A 142 -6.68 6.53 13.66
N GLY A 143 -7.19 5.35 13.35
CA GLY A 143 -6.62 4.07 13.74
C GLY A 143 -5.19 3.87 13.25
N PRO A 144 -4.48 2.89 13.79
CA PRO A 144 -3.09 2.59 13.41
C PRO A 144 -2.96 1.94 12.03
N GLU A 145 -4.05 1.41 11.47
CA GLU A 145 -4.06 0.63 10.25
C GLU A 145 -3.57 1.41 9.05
N HIS A 146 -2.85 0.71 8.17
CA HIS A 146 -2.31 1.28 6.93
C HIS A 146 -3.40 1.46 5.88
N VAL A 147 -3.20 2.47 5.03
CA VAL A 147 -4.12 2.84 3.94
C VAL A 147 -3.47 2.55 2.60
N LEU A 148 -4.20 1.90 1.71
CA LEU A 148 -3.83 1.71 0.31
C LEU A 148 -4.84 2.41 -0.59
N CYS A 149 -4.36 3.22 -1.53
CA CYS A 149 -5.20 3.89 -2.52
C CYS A 149 -4.85 3.45 -3.94
N PHE A 150 -5.87 3.01 -4.69
CA PHE A 150 -5.77 2.84 -6.15
C PHE A 150 -6.31 4.08 -6.84
N ALA A 151 -5.42 4.86 -7.44
CA ALA A 151 -5.76 6.12 -8.07
C ALA A 151 -4.92 6.36 -9.34
N PRO A 152 -5.49 6.20 -10.54
CA PRO A 152 -4.83 6.47 -11.80
C PRO A 152 -4.30 7.91 -11.90
N THR A 153 -3.42 8.13 -12.89
CA THR A 153 -2.91 9.47 -13.20
C THR A 153 -4.06 10.43 -13.50
N ARG A 154 -3.99 11.67 -13.00
CA ARG A 154 -5.02 12.71 -13.16
C ARG A 154 -6.40 12.38 -12.57
N SER A 155 -6.50 11.36 -11.73
CA SER A 155 -7.75 11.01 -11.03
C SER A 155 -8.09 11.93 -9.86
N GLY A 156 -7.18 12.84 -9.47
CA GLY A 156 -7.37 13.77 -8.37
C GLY A 156 -6.90 13.25 -7.00
N LYS A 157 -6.00 12.26 -6.96
CA LYS A 157 -5.43 11.69 -5.72
C LYS A 157 -4.77 12.75 -4.84
N GLY A 158 -3.92 13.59 -5.42
CA GLY A 158 -3.23 14.68 -4.70
C GLY A 158 -4.21 15.65 -4.08
N VAL A 159 -5.13 16.19 -4.89
CA VAL A 159 -6.09 17.21 -4.44
C VAL A 159 -7.18 16.69 -3.52
N GLY A 160 -7.51 15.39 -3.58
CA GLY A 160 -8.63 14.77 -2.87
C GLY A 160 -8.24 14.00 -1.60
N LEU A 161 -7.00 13.52 -1.49
CA LEU A 161 -6.54 12.69 -0.38
C LEU A 161 -5.25 13.22 0.25
N VAL A 162 -4.19 13.42 -0.56
CA VAL A 162 -2.86 13.77 -0.04
C VAL A 162 -2.87 15.16 0.59
N VAL A 163 -3.25 16.18 -0.17
CA VAL A 163 -3.27 17.57 0.31
C VAL A 163 -4.23 17.75 1.50
N PRO A 164 -5.51 17.29 1.47
CA PRO A 164 -6.38 17.36 2.64
C PRO A 164 -5.80 16.67 3.88
N THR A 165 -5.17 15.51 3.71
CA THR A 165 -4.52 14.81 4.81
C THR A 165 -3.37 15.63 5.39
N LEU A 166 -2.43 16.10 4.56
CA LEU A 166 -1.27 16.87 5.02
C LEU A 166 -1.63 18.21 5.65
N LEU A 167 -2.72 18.85 5.21
CA LEU A 167 -3.26 20.08 5.81
C LEU A 167 -4.04 19.85 7.12
N THR A 168 -4.25 18.60 7.53
CA THR A 168 -5.02 18.28 8.74
C THR A 168 -4.33 17.29 9.67
N TRP A 169 -3.30 16.58 9.22
CA TRP A 169 -2.57 15.61 10.03
C TRP A 169 -1.75 16.31 11.12
N PRO A 170 -1.95 16.00 12.42
CA PRO A 170 -1.30 16.72 13.52
C PRO A 170 0.12 16.23 13.80
N GLY A 171 0.47 15.00 13.43
CA GLY A 171 1.76 14.38 13.73
C GLY A 171 2.84 14.67 12.69
N SER A 172 3.96 13.98 12.82
CA SER A 172 5.07 14.01 11.85
C SER A 172 4.68 13.31 10.55
N ALA A 173 5.36 13.67 9.45
CA ALA A 173 5.11 13.05 8.16
C ALA A 173 6.38 12.94 7.32
N ILE A 174 6.56 11.82 6.63
CA ILE A 174 7.44 11.70 5.47
C ILE A 174 6.56 11.67 4.23
N VAL A 175 6.84 12.57 3.29
CA VAL A 175 6.05 12.73 2.06
C VAL A 175 6.95 12.45 0.87
N HIS A 176 6.70 11.35 0.16
CA HIS A 176 7.35 11.08 -1.12
C HIS A 176 6.59 11.83 -2.22
N ASP A 177 7.26 12.81 -2.85
CA ASP A 177 6.65 13.76 -3.78
C ASP A 177 7.46 13.86 -5.08
N ILE A 178 6.99 13.21 -6.14
CA ILE A 178 7.69 13.13 -7.43
C ILE A 178 7.74 14.48 -8.16
N LYS A 179 6.78 15.39 -7.89
CA LYS A 179 6.67 16.64 -8.64
C LYS A 179 6.90 17.89 -7.82
N GLY A 180 7.02 17.78 -6.50
CA GLY A 180 7.06 18.92 -5.60
C GLY A 180 5.70 19.63 -5.43
N GLU A 181 4.60 19.04 -5.93
CA GLU A 181 3.26 19.62 -5.78
C GLU A 181 2.80 19.60 -4.31
N ASN A 182 3.07 18.50 -3.59
CA ASN A 182 2.71 18.37 -2.17
C ASN A 182 3.52 19.34 -1.31
N TRP A 183 4.82 19.50 -1.60
CA TRP A 183 5.66 20.51 -0.98
C TRP A 183 5.07 21.91 -1.17
N THR A 184 4.78 22.28 -2.42
CA THR A 184 4.29 23.62 -2.77
C THR A 184 2.96 23.96 -2.09
N LEU A 185 2.05 22.98 -1.95
CA LEU A 185 0.71 23.19 -1.44
C LEU A 185 0.59 23.06 0.08
N THR A 186 1.48 22.34 0.75
CA THR A 186 1.27 21.98 2.15
C THR A 186 2.40 22.38 3.09
N ALA A 187 3.62 22.57 2.59
CA ALA A 187 4.79 22.88 3.43
C ALA A 187 4.63 24.18 4.21
N GLY A 188 4.06 25.23 3.60
CA GLY A 188 3.85 26.52 4.27
C GLY A 188 2.90 26.46 5.46
N PHE A 189 1.84 25.66 5.39
CA PHE A 189 0.94 25.44 6.54
C PHE A 189 1.64 24.60 7.61
N ARG A 190 2.31 23.52 7.22
CA ARG A 190 3.00 22.65 8.17
C ARG A 190 4.12 23.36 8.92
N ALA A 191 4.78 24.34 8.28
CA ALA A 191 5.81 25.17 8.90
C ALA A 191 5.29 26.07 10.05
N ARG A 192 3.97 26.28 10.15
CA ARG A 192 3.34 27.01 11.27
C ARG A 192 3.16 26.12 12.51
N HIS A 193 3.23 24.81 12.35
CA HIS A 193 2.91 23.86 13.41
C HIS A 193 4.09 22.94 13.78
N GLY A 194 5.21 23.03 13.04
CA GLY A 194 6.36 22.20 13.28
C GLY A 194 7.50 22.46 12.31
N ARG A 195 8.53 21.65 12.40
CA ARG A 195 9.71 21.74 11.54
C ARG A 195 9.41 21.12 10.18
N VAL A 196 9.74 21.83 9.09
CA VAL A 196 9.57 21.34 7.73
C VAL A 196 10.91 21.28 7.02
N LEU A 197 11.19 20.16 6.39
CA LEU A 197 12.43 19.84 5.71
C LEU A 197 12.14 19.43 4.27
N LEU A 198 12.87 20.02 3.32
CA LEU A 198 12.90 19.58 1.93
C LEU A 198 14.17 18.77 1.71
N PHE A 199 14.05 17.52 1.31
CA PHE A 199 15.17 16.72 0.81
C PHE A 199 14.97 16.47 -0.68
N ASP A 200 15.77 17.15 -1.48
CA ASP A 200 15.83 17.03 -2.93
C ASP A 200 17.30 16.82 -3.34
N PRO A 201 17.68 15.60 -3.73
CA PRO A 201 19.08 15.28 -4.05
C PRO A 201 19.60 15.99 -5.32
N THR A 202 18.74 16.71 -6.04
CA THR A 202 19.12 17.52 -7.20
C THR A 202 19.26 19.01 -6.89
N ASN A 203 18.95 19.43 -5.65
CA ASN A 203 18.94 20.82 -5.22
C ASN A 203 19.98 21.06 -4.12
N ALA A 204 21.01 21.83 -4.42
CA ALA A 204 22.09 22.15 -3.47
C ALA A 204 21.65 22.93 -2.21
N LYS A 205 20.43 23.54 -2.21
CA LYS A 205 19.82 24.22 -1.06
C LYS A 205 18.92 23.29 -0.23
N SER A 206 18.84 22.04 -0.58
CA SER A 206 18.09 21.01 0.13
C SER A 206 18.65 20.80 1.53
N ALA A 207 17.81 20.38 2.47
CA ALA A 207 18.25 19.82 3.73
C ALA A 207 19.16 18.60 3.45
N ALA A 208 20.21 18.45 4.25
CA ALA A 208 21.17 17.37 4.07
C ALA A 208 20.87 16.19 5.00
N TYR A 209 21.20 15.00 4.50
CA TYR A 209 21.13 13.77 5.26
C TYR A 209 22.24 12.81 4.84
N ASN A 210 23.13 12.50 5.76
CA ASN A 210 24.22 11.55 5.57
C ASN A 210 23.83 10.20 6.20
N PRO A 211 23.61 9.16 5.40
CA PRO A 211 23.23 7.83 5.90
C PRO A 211 24.25 7.22 6.85
N LEU A 212 25.55 7.55 6.69
CA LEU A 212 26.63 6.99 7.51
C LEU A 212 26.66 7.56 8.92
N LEU A 213 26.19 8.80 9.13
CA LEU A 213 26.12 9.39 10.46
C LEU A 213 24.98 8.84 11.32
N GLU A 214 24.06 8.05 10.75
CA GLU A 214 23.05 7.29 11.50
C GLU A 214 23.57 5.95 12.05
N VAL A 215 24.76 5.54 11.64
CA VAL A 215 25.40 4.33 12.17
C VAL A 215 25.80 4.57 13.63
N ARG A 216 25.43 3.67 14.51
CA ARG A 216 25.78 3.72 15.95
C ARG A 216 27.12 3.04 16.16
N GLN A 217 28.04 3.72 16.82
CA GLN A 217 29.34 3.15 17.15
C GLN A 217 29.21 2.00 18.16
N GLY A 218 30.05 0.98 18.04
CA GLY A 218 30.17 -0.13 18.98
C GLY A 218 29.31 -1.34 18.57
N GLU A 219 28.46 -1.86 19.46
CA GLU A 219 27.75 -3.14 19.27
C GLU A 219 26.88 -3.18 17.99
N TRP A 220 26.35 -2.05 17.55
CA TRP A 220 25.41 -1.97 16.44
C TRP A 220 26.01 -1.57 15.10
N GLU A 221 27.27 -1.13 15.06
CA GLU A 221 27.86 -0.52 13.86
C GLU A 221 27.89 -1.46 12.65
N VAL A 222 28.27 -2.72 12.88
CA VAL A 222 28.33 -3.72 11.79
C VAL A 222 26.95 -3.96 11.19
N ARG A 223 25.94 -4.13 12.03
CA ARG A 223 24.56 -4.34 11.61
C ARG A 223 24.02 -3.14 10.84
N ASP A 224 24.26 -1.94 11.36
CA ASP A 224 23.78 -0.70 10.75
C ASP A 224 24.43 -0.49 9.37
N VAL A 225 25.73 -0.76 9.25
CA VAL A 225 26.46 -0.69 7.98
C VAL A 225 26.03 -1.80 7.00
N GLN A 226 25.79 -3.03 7.48
CA GLN A 226 25.25 -4.09 6.64
C GLN A 226 23.89 -3.70 6.04
N ASN A 227 23.01 -3.09 6.83
CA ASN A 227 21.71 -2.61 6.34
C ASN A 227 21.86 -1.52 5.25
N ILE A 228 22.88 -0.68 5.33
CA ILE A 228 23.20 0.31 4.28
C ILE A 228 23.70 -0.40 3.03
N ALA A 229 24.67 -1.30 3.18
CA ALA A 229 25.25 -2.05 2.08
C ALA A 229 24.21 -2.92 1.35
N ASP A 230 23.25 -3.49 2.08
CA ASP A 230 22.11 -4.24 1.50
C ASP A 230 21.34 -3.46 0.45
N ILE A 231 21.07 -2.19 0.73
CA ILE A 231 20.34 -1.31 -0.21
C ILE A 231 21.24 -0.81 -1.34
N LEU A 232 22.53 -0.56 -1.06
CA LEU A 232 23.47 -0.12 -2.07
C LEU A 232 23.67 -1.16 -3.17
N VAL A 233 23.79 -2.44 -2.82
CA VAL A 233 24.02 -3.54 -3.79
C VAL A 233 22.77 -3.95 -4.55
N ASP A 234 21.59 -3.49 -4.14
CA ASP A 234 20.33 -3.67 -4.85
C ASP A 234 19.62 -2.32 -5.09
N PRO A 235 20.20 -1.46 -5.94
CA PRO A 235 19.72 -0.11 -6.16
C PRO A 235 18.31 -0.05 -6.77
N GLU A 236 17.90 -1.07 -7.50
CA GLU A 236 16.59 -1.16 -8.15
C GLU A 236 15.52 -1.84 -7.27
N GLY A 237 15.93 -2.63 -6.28
CA GLY A 237 15.04 -3.47 -5.49
C GLY A 237 14.40 -4.58 -6.31
N SER A 238 15.16 -5.17 -7.21
CA SER A 238 14.69 -6.17 -8.17
C SER A 238 15.34 -7.54 -8.00
N LEU A 239 16.29 -7.67 -7.07
CA LEU A 239 17.06 -8.89 -6.88
C LEU A 239 16.33 -9.85 -5.94
N ASP A 240 15.84 -10.96 -6.47
CA ASP A 240 15.37 -12.08 -5.65
C ASP A 240 16.53 -12.79 -4.93
N ARG A 241 17.68 -12.86 -5.59
CA ARG A 241 18.92 -13.45 -5.05
C ARG A 241 20.13 -12.70 -5.58
N ARG A 242 21.06 -12.39 -4.67
CA ARG A 242 22.32 -11.77 -5.02
C ARG A 242 23.24 -12.78 -5.71
N ASN A 243 23.85 -12.35 -6.80
CA ASN A 243 24.90 -13.12 -7.48
C ASN A 243 26.24 -13.02 -6.72
N HIS A 244 27.27 -13.72 -7.22
CA HIS A 244 28.61 -13.73 -6.60
C HIS A 244 29.22 -12.33 -6.49
N TRP A 245 29.11 -11.51 -7.54
CA TRP A 245 29.70 -10.16 -7.59
C TRP A 245 29.04 -9.22 -6.58
N GLU A 246 27.72 -9.27 -6.47
CA GLU A 246 26.95 -8.49 -5.50
C GLU A 246 27.26 -8.89 -4.06
N LYS A 247 27.37 -10.20 -3.77
CA LYS A 247 27.71 -10.69 -2.41
C LYS A 247 29.11 -10.24 -2.00
N THR A 248 30.10 -10.34 -2.91
CA THR A 248 31.46 -9.96 -2.60
C THR A 248 31.61 -8.44 -2.53
N SER A 249 30.91 -7.69 -3.42
CA SER A 249 30.87 -6.22 -3.33
C SER A 249 30.18 -5.75 -2.04
N HIS A 250 29.15 -6.44 -1.55
CA HIS A 250 28.54 -6.17 -0.26
C HIS A 250 29.54 -6.29 0.88
N SER A 251 30.32 -7.39 0.95
CA SER A 251 31.37 -7.59 1.95
C SER A 251 32.42 -6.48 1.90
N LEU A 252 32.90 -6.12 0.71
CA LEU A 252 33.83 -5.00 0.52
C LEU A 252 33.24 -3.68 1.00
N LEU A 253 32.00 -3.35 0.64
CA LEU A 253 31.35 -2.10 1.03
C LEU A 253 31.17 -2.00 2.54
N VAL A 254 30.78 -3.10 3.21
CA VAL A 254 30.70 -3.12 4.68
C VAL A 254 32.05 -2.76 5.32
N GLY A 255 33.13 -3.40 4.89
CA GLY A 255 34.48 -3.12 5.40
C GLY A 255 34.94 -1.71 5.06
N ALA A 256 34.70 -1.23 3.85
CA ALA A 256 35.10 0.12 3.42
C ALA A 256 34.34 1.22 4.13
N ILE A 257 33.04 1.07 4.35
CA ILE A 257 32.21 2.04 5.09
C ILE A 257 32.68 2.13 6.54
N LEU A 258 32.87 0.98 7.21
CA LEU A 258 33.39 0.96 8.58
C LEU A 258 34.80 1.62 8.66
N HIS A 259 35.69 1.32 7.70
CA HIS A 259 37.01 1.92 7.66
C HIS A 259 36.93 3.44 7.51
N VAL A 260 36.11 3.95 6.60
CA VAL A 260 35.92 5.39 6.37
C VAL A 260 35.37 6.09 7.60
N LEU A 261 34.44 5.48 8.33
CA LEU A 261 33.89 6.03 9.57
C LEU A 261 34.97 6.20 10.65
N TYR A 262 35.94 5.29 10.75
CA TYR A 262 37.00 5.35 11.74
C TYR A 262 38.23 6.13 11.29
N ALA A 263 38.67 5.96 10.04
CA ALA A 263 40.01 6.34 9.60
C ALA A 263 40.06 7.53 8.62
N GLU A 264 38.94 7.88 8.00
CA GLU A 264 38.92 8.97 7.01
C GLU A 264 38.23 10.21 7.56
N SER A 265 38.64 11.40 7.09
CA SER A 265 38.01 12.66 7.44
C SER A 265 36.63 12.86 6.74
N ASP A 266 36.48 12.35 5.51
CA ASP A 266 35.24 12.43 4.72
C ASP A 266 34.36 11.20 4.99
N LYS A 267 33.59 11.23 6.08
CA LYS A 267 32.73 10.16 6.57
C LYS A 267 31.40 10.10 5.79
N THR A 268 31.49 10.03 4.46
CA THR A 268 30.33 10.02 3.54
C THR A 268 30.43 8.87 2.54
N LEU A 269 29.32 8.57 1.84
CA LEU A 269 29.36 7.61 0.74
C LEU A 269 30.21 8.11 -0.45
N ALA A 270 30.33 9.43 -0.63
CA ALA A 270 31.31 10.02 -1.54
C ALA A 270 32.74 9.75 -1.07
N GLY A 271 33.01 9.88 0.23
CA GLY A 271 34.28 9.53 0.86
C GLY A 271 34.64 8.06 0.66
N VAL A 272 33.67 7.14 0.82
CA VAL A 272 33.86 5.71 0.52
C VAL A 272 34.25 5.49 -0.96
N ALA A 273 33.55 6.16 -1.88
CA ALA A 273 33.88 6.07 -3.31
C ALA A 273 35.29 6.59 -3.60
N ASN A 274 35.68 7.72 -3.00
CA ASN A 274 37.00 8.31 -3.15
C ASN A 274 38.10 7.42 -2.54
N PHE A 275 37.86 6.83 -1.36
CA PHE A 275 38.76 5.91 -0.70
C PHE A 275 39.07 4.67 -1.54
N LEU A 276 38.04 4.04 -2.12
CA LEU A 276 38.18 2.85 -2.95
C LEU A 276 38.80 3.13 -4.33
N SER A 277 38.69 4.35 -4.84
CA SER A 277 39.16 4.73 -6.18
C SER A 277 40.26 5.80 -6.19
N ASP A 278 41.02 5.98 -5.08
CA ASP A 278 42.12 6.94 -5.03
C ASP A 278 43.18 6.61 -6.10
N PRO A 279 43.36 7.49 -7.11
CA PRO A 279 44.28 7.21 -8.22
C PRO A 279 45.77 7.18 -7.80
N ARG A 280 46.09 7.68 -6.61
CA ARG A 280 47.45 7.71 -6.05
C ARG A 280 47.82 6.44 -5.31
N ARG A 281 46.86 5.52 -5.11
CA ARG A 281 47.04 4.34 -4.26
C ARG A 281 46.53 3.09 -4.99
N PRO A 282 47.38 2.07 -5.22
CA PRO A 282 46.91 0.79 -5.77
C PRO A 282 45.88 0.14 -4.84
N VAL A 283 44.99 -0.67 -5.43
CA VAL A 283 43.92 -1.35 -4.68
C VAL A 283 44.46 -2.20 -3.52
N GLU A 284 45.57 -2.90 -3.76
CA GLU A 284 46.23 -3.72 -2.73
C GLU A 284 46.69 -2.87 -1.51
N ALA A 285 47.18 -1.67 -1.79
CA ALA A 285 47.60 -0.75 -0.73
C ALA A 285 46.38 -0.22 0.05
N THR A 286 45.26 0.03 -0.62
CA THR A 286 43.99 0.39 0.00
C THR A 286 43.49 -0.73 0.93
N LEU A 287 43.47 -1.98 0.45
CA LEU A 287 43.05 -3.13 1.24
C LEU A 287 44.01 -3.43 2.41
N ARG A 288 45.33 -3.22 2.24
CA ARG A 288 46.30 -3.33 3.34
C ARG A 288 46.09 -2.25 4.37
N ALA A 289 45.81 -1.00 3.97
CA ALA A 289 45.50 0.06 4.93
C ALA A 289 44.28 -0.31 5.80
N MET A 290 43.26 -0.93 5.23
CA MET A 290 42.11 -1.45 6.00
C MET A 290 42.51 -2.53 7.02
N MET A 291 43.55 -3.33 6.71
CA MET A 291 44.03 -4.40 7.59
C MET A 291 45.03 -3.92 8.67
N ASP A 292 45.72 -2.83 8.42
CA ASP A 292 46.82 -2.36 9.26
C ASP A 292 46.43 -1.18 10.16
N THR A 293 45.26 -0.57 9.95
CA THR A 293 44.78 0.57 10.76
C THR A 293 44.17 0.07 12.07
N PRO A 294 44.65 0.59 13.25
CA PRO A 294 44.14 0.20 14.56
C PRO A 294 42.82 0.93 14.89
N HIS A 295 41.74 0.60 14.21
CA HIS A 295 40.43 1.26 14.30
C HIS A 295 39.88 1.34 15.73
N LEU A 296 40.18 0.31 16.54
CA LEU A 296 39.71 0.20 17.92
C LEU A 296 40.78 0.64 18.93
N GLY A 297 41.73 1.47 18.49
CA GLY A 297 42.81 1.95 19.36
C GLY A 297 43.69 0.81 19.88
N GLU A 298 43.79 0.64 21.21
CA GLU A 298 44.59 -0.42 21.83
C GLU A 298 44.09 -1.84 21.50
N ALA A 299 42.80 -2.01 21.22
CA ALA A 299 42.25 -3.30 20.80
C ALA A 299 42.64 -3.66 19.37
N GLY A 300 43.25 -2.75 18.61
CA GLY A 300 43.82 -3.00 17.30
C GLY A 300 42.86 -2.80 16.15
N VAL A 301 43.00 -3.65 15.15
CA VAL A 301 42.20 -3.58 13.90
C VAL A 301 40.79 -4.14 14.10
N HIS A 302 39.77 -3.46 13.56
CA HIS A 302 38.42 -3.95 13.62
C HIS A 302 38.26 -5.27 12.81
N PRO A 303 37.77 -6.36 13.45
CA PRO A 303 37.77 -7.70 12.81
C PRO A 303 37.03 -7.79 11.46
N VAL A 304 35.88 -7.11 11.34
CA VAL A 304 35.06 -7.14 10.11
C VAL A 304 35.76 -6.37 8.98
N ILE A 305 36.45 -5.25 9.29
CA ILE A 305 37.22 -4.49 8.30
C ILE A 305 38.38 -5.34 7.80
N ALA A 306 39.14 -5.96 8.70
CA ALA A 306 40.28 -6.79 8.34
C ALA A 306 39.87 -8.02 7.53
N SER A 307 38.76 -8.69 7.91
CA SER A 307 38.29 -9.88 7.22
C SER A 307 37.79 -9.57 5.79
N SER A 308 37.03 -8.50 5.60
CA SER A 308 36.54 -8.09 4.28
C SER A 308 37.67 -7.71 3.33
N ALA A 309 38.69 -6.99 3.82
CA ALA A 309 39.87 -6.66 3.03
C ALA A 309 40.70 -7.92 2.68
N ARG A 310 40.89 -8.83 3.64
CA ARG A 310 41.58 -10.09 3.42
C ARG A 310 40.84 -10.98 2.42
N GLU A 311 39.54 -11.08 2.50
CA GLU A 311 38.70 -11.83 1.56
C GLU A 311 38.98 -11.38 0.12
N LEU A 312 39.00 -10.06 -0.11
CA LEU A 312 39.24 -9.53 -1.44
C LEU A 312 40.71 -9.67 -1.89
N LEU A 313 41.68 -9.53 -0.98
CA LEU A 313 43.10 -9.74 -1.30
C LEU A 313 43.41 -11.19 -1.70
N ASN A 314 42.70 -12.17 -1.16
CA ASN A 314 42.88 -13.59 -1.49
C ASN A 314 42.33 -13.98 -2.86
N LYS A 315 41.55 -13.10 -3.53
CA LYS A 315 41.02 -13.31 -4.86
C LYS A 315 42.04 -13.03 -5.94
N SER A 316 41.87 -13.62 -7.12
CA SER A 316 42.64 -13.31 -8.30
C SER A 316 42.53 -11.82 -8.67
N GLU A 317 43.53 -11.29 -9.37
CA GLU A 317 43.53 -9.89 -9.79
C GLU A 317 42.31 -9.52 -10.63
N ASN A 318 41.93 -10.40 -11.57
CA ASN A 318 40.74 -10.20 -12.40
C ASN A 318 39.45 -10.18 -11.60
N GLU A 319 39.30 -11.11 -10.63
CA GLU A 319 38.14 -11.16 -9.76
C GLU A 319 38.08 -9.93 -8.85
N ARG A 320 39.21 -9.55 -8.27
CA ARG A 320 39.33 -8.36 -7.42
C ARG A 320 38.95 -7.08 -8.17
N SER A 321 39.44 -6.92 -9.41
CA SER A 321 39.08 -5.81 -10.30
C SER A 321 37.57 -5.80 -10.62
N GLY A 322 36.98 -6.96 -10.89
CA GLY A 322 35.54 -7.10 -11.15
C GLY A 322 34.68 -6.73 -9.94
N VAL A 323 35.05 -7.19 -8.73
CA VAL A 323 34.35 -6.85 -7.48
C VAL A 323 34.42 -5.35 -7.21
N LEU A 324 35.63 -4.74 -7.35
CA LEU A 324 35.81 -3.31 -7.17
C LEU A 324 34.96 -2.50 -8.16
N SER A 325 34.99 -2.87 -9.44
CA SER A 325 34.18 -2.22 -10.49
C SER A 325 32.68 -2.29 -10.16
N THR A 326 32.21 -3.43 -9.68
CA THR A 326 30.82 -3.64 -9.26
C THR A 326 30.49 -2.76 -8.04
N ALA A 327 31.33 -2.75 -7.01
CA ALA A 327 31.14 -1.90 -5.83
C ALA A 327 31.11 -0.40 -6.19
N MET A 328 32.01 0.02 -7.10
CA MET A 328 32.06 1.41 -7.58
C MET A 328 30.83 1.80 -8.40
N SER A 329 30.21 0.87 -9.11
CA SER A 329 28.95 1.14 -9.84
C SER A 329 27.81 1.51 -8.87
N PHE A 330 27.74 0.89 -7.70
CA PHE A 330 26.75 1.20 -6.65
C PHE A 330 26.99 2.56 -5.99
N LEU A 331 28.24 3.03 -5.97
CA LEU A 331 28.60 4.33 -5.41
C LEU A 331 28.58 5.48 -6.43
N GLY A 332 28.27 5.19 -7.70
CA GLY A 332 28.32 6.15 -8.80
C GLY A 332 27.48 7.40 -8.58
N LEU A 333 26.31 7.26 -7.96
CA LEU A 333 25.40 8.37 -7.62
C LEU A 333 26.09 9.42 -6.73
N TYR A 334 26.88 9.00 -5.74
CA TYR A 334 27.51 9.88 -4.75
C TYR A 334 28.74 10.64 -5.26
N ARG A 335 29.13 10.41 -6.51
CA ARG A 335 30.15 11.21 -7.21
C ARG A 335 29.59 12.50 -7.82
N ASP A 336 28.25 12.62 -7.92
CA ASP A 336 27.61 13.87 -8.32
C ASP A 336 27.84 14.94 -7.23
N PRO A 337 28.38 16.13 -7.57
CA PRO A 337 28.70 17.16 -6.58
C PRO A 337 27.49 17.66 -5.79
N VAL A 338 26.28 17.66 -6.38
CA VAL A 338 25.06 18.08 -5.69
C VAL A 338 24.62 17.00 -4.72
N VAL A 339 24.60 15.75 -5.15
CA VAL A 339 24.28 14.61 -4.28
C VAL A 339 25.30 14.50 -3.14
N ALA A 340 26.61 14.60 -3.43
CA ALA A 340 27.65 14.58 -2.40
C ALA A 340 27.44 15.68 -1.35
N ARG A 341 27.04 16.89 -1.76
CA ARG A 341 26.76 18.01 -0.84
C ARG A 341 25.58 17.72 0.09
N VAL A 342 24.46 17.24 -0.45
CA VAL A 342 23.25 16.97 0.35
C VAL A 342 23.34 15.67 1.16
N THR A 343 24.39 14.87 0.95
CA THR A 343 24.69 13.67 1.75
C THR A 343 25.96 13.84 2.59
N ALA A 344 26.49 15.06 2.72
CA ALA A 344 27.73 15.30 3.46
C ALA A 344 27.54 15.43 4.99
N ARG A 345 26.36 15.86 5.44
CA ARG A 345 26.04 16.10 6.85
C ARG A 345 24.59 15.73 7.14
N CYS A 346 24.20 15.74 8.39
CA CYS A 346 22.82 15.59 8.82
C CYS A 346 22.28 16.94 9.33
N ASP A 347 21.26 17.49 8.67
CA ASP A 347 20.47 18.60 9.20
C ASP A 347 19.33 18.09 10.11
N TRP A 348 19.04 16.80 10.10
CA TRP A 348 18.04 16.13 10.92
C TRP A 348 18.46 14.67 11.17
N ARG A 349 17.88 14.04 12.20
CA ARG A 349 18.09 12.62 12.54
C ARG A 349 16.78 11.86 12.46
N ILE A 350 16.85 10.55 12.27
CA ILE A 350 15.67 9.67 12.27
C ILE A 350 14.88 9.80 13.58
N ALA A 351 15.56 9.92 14.71
CA ALA A 351 14.94 10.11 16.00
C ALA A 351 14.09 11.39 16.11
N ASP A 352 14.45 12.45 15.38
CA ASP A 352 13.69 13.71 15.38
C ASP A 352 12.28 13.55 14.84
N LEU A 353 12.07 12.62 13.89
CA LEU A 353 10.76 12.37 13.27
C LEU A 353 9.68 11.98 14.29
N VAL A 354 10.05 11.33 15.39
CA VAL A 354 9.10 10.88 16.40
C VAL A 354 9.32 11.52 17.78
N GLY A 355 10.53 11.99 18.09
CA GLY A 355 10.95 12.44 19.42
C GLY A 355 11.02 13.95 19.60
N SER A 356 11.05 14.76 18.55
CA SER A 356 11.14 16.21 18.63
C SER A 356 9.97 16.82 19.42
N ARG A 357 10.18 18.04 19.96
CA ARG A 357 9.11 18.78 20.66
C ARG A 357 7.94 19.08 19.72
N GLU A 358 8.24 19.47 18.51
CA GLU A 358 7.27 19.79 17.46
C GLU A 358 7.30 18.71 16.38
N PRO A 359 6.19 18.46 15.69
CA PRO A 359 6.15 17.48 14.62
C PRO A 359 7.06 17.87 13.47
N VAL A 360 7.71 16.88 12.86
CA VAL A 360 8.64 17.05 11.73
C VAL A 360 7.97 16.59 10.44
N SER A 361 8.03 17.42 9.40
CA SER A 361 7.56 17.08 8.05
C SER A 361 8.73 17.03 7.09
N LEU A 362 9.09 15.83 6.66
CA LEU A 362 10.16 15.59 5.69
C LEU A 362 9.55 15.34 4.31
N TYR A 363 9.82 16.21 3.35
CA TYR A 363 9.42 16.04 1.97
C TYR A 363 10.60 15.50 1.17
N LEU A 364 10.45 14.28 0.66
CA LEU A 364 11.39 13.64 -0.25
C LEU A 364 10.94 13.96 -1.69
N VAL A 365 11.49 15.04 -2.23
CA VAL A 365 11.12 15.53 -3.56
C VAL A 365 12.13 15.05 -4.58
N VAL A 366 11.66 14.39 -5.62
CA VAL A 366 12.52 13.90 -6.71
C VAL A 366 11.90 14.25 -8.05
N PRO A 367 12.53 15.11 -8.86
CA PRO A 367 12.04 15.42 -10.19
C PRO A 367 11.88 14.17 -11.07
N PRO A 368 10.87 14.11 -11.94
CA PRO A 368 10.62 12.95 -12.81
C PRO A 368 11.82 12.53 -13.67
N SER A 369 12.66 13.49 -14.06
CA SER A 369 13.90 13.24 -14.83
C SER A 369 14.95 12.43 -14.05
N ASP A 370 14.95 12.54 -12.73
CA ASP A 370 15.98 12.00 -11.84
C ASP A 370 15.52 10.83 -10.97
N ILE A 371 14.25 10.39 -11.10
CA ILE A 371 13.68 9.31 -10.29
C ILE A 371 14.57 8.07 -10.31
N ASN A 372 14.93 7.57 -11.49
CA ASN A 372 15.70 6.34 -11.60
C ASN A 372 17.10 6.50 -11.03
N ARG A 373 17.74 7.65 -11.24
CA ARG A 373 19.09 7.93 -10.78
C ARG A 373 19.19 8.06 -9.26
N THR A 374 18.23 8.74 -8.62
CA THR A 374 18.24 9.03 -7.18
C THR A 374 17.45 8.03 -6.34
N LYS A 375 16.72 7.13 -6.98
CA LYS A 375 15.95 6.06 -6.35
C LYS A 375 16.73 5.29 -5.25
N PRO A 376 18.01 4.88 -5.45
CA PRO A 376 18.76 4.17 -4.43
C PRO A 376 18.89 4.96 -3.12
N LEU A 377 19.09 6.27 -3.20
CA LEU A 377 19.21 7.14 -2.02
C LEU A 377 17.87 7.28 -1.27
N ILE A 378 16.76 7.50 -1.99
CA ILE A 378 15.45 7.57 -1.36
C ILE A 378 15.07 6.24 -0.69
N ARG A 379 15.38 5.11 -1.34
CA ARG A 379 15.20 3.76 -0.77
C ARG A 379 16.03 3.57 0.48
N LEU A 380 17.28 4.05 0.48
CA LEU A 380 18.18 3.97 1.63
C LEU A 380 17.60 4.74 2.83
N ILE A 381 17.14 5.99 2.62
CA ILE A 381 16.53 6.81 3.67
C ILE A 381 15.29 6.11 4.24
N LEU A 382 14.35 5.67 3.41
CA LEU A 382 13.11 5.01 3.85
C LEU A 382 13.40 3.69 4.59
N ASN A 383 14.40 2.93 4.14
CA ASN A 383 14.80 1.68 4.79
C ASN A 383 15.40 1.95 6.18
N GLN A 384 16.33 2.92 6.29
CA GLN A 384 16.92 3.30 7.57
C GLN A 384 15.85 3.81 8.55
N VAL A 385 14.94 4.67 8.10
CA VAL A 385 13.81 5.16 8.93
C VAL A 385 12.96 3.99 9.40
N GLY A 386 12.56 3.10 8.49
CA GLY A 386 11.71 1.96 8.81
C GLY A 386 12.37 1.03 9.81
N ARG A 387 13.62 0.61 9.58
CA ARG A 387 14.37 -0.29 10.47
C ARG A 387 14.60 0.35 11.83
N ARG A 388 15.07 1.61 11.87
CA ARG A 388 15.38 2.29 13.11
C ARG A 388 14.18 2.49 14.02
N LEU A 389 13.05 2.91 13.46
CA LEU A 389 11.85 3.20 14.25
C LEU A 389 11.04 1.95 14.64
N THR A 390 11.39 0.78 14.11
CA THR A 390 10.77 -0.51 14.47
C THR A 390 11.65 -1.39 15.38
N GLU A 391 12.77 -0.87 15.90
CA GLU A 391 13.63 -1.62 16.83
C GLU A 391 13.05 -1.70 18.24
N ASP A 392 12.43 -0.64 18.72
CA ASP A 392 11.93 -0.53 20.09
C ASP A 392 10.44 -0.17 20.12
N LEU A 393 9.65 -1.04 20.78
CA LEU A 393 8.22 -0.80 21.05
C LEU A 393 7.97 0.25 22.11
N SER A 394 9.00 0.61 22.91
CA SER A 394 8.87 1.63 23.94
C SER A 394 8.32 2.93 23.34
N THR A 395 7.32 3.48 24.02
CA THR A 395 6.78 4.81 23.71
C THR A 395 7.58 5.92 24.38
N SER A 396 8.59 5.56 25.18
CA SER A 396 9.48 6.51 25.85
C SER A 396 10.23 7.34 24.81
N GLY A 397 10.09 8.66 24.89
CA GLY A 397 10.68 9.60 23.93
C GLY A 397 9.91 9.77 22.60
N LYS A 398 8.93 8.93 22.27
CA LYS A 398 8.08 9.11 21.09
C LYS A 398 6.93 10.06 21.43
N ARG A 399 6.91 11.22 20.79
CA ARG A 399 5.90 12.28 20.99
C ARG A 399 4.90 12.37 19.87
N HIS A 400 5.30 11.97 18.68
CA HIS A 400 4.48 12.10 17.46
C HIS A 400 4.34 10.76 16.75
N ARG A 401 3.14 10.50 16.25
CA ARG A 401 2.91 9.45 15.25
C ARG A 401 3.52 9.89 13.93
N LEU A 402 4.12 8.97 13.20
CA LEU A 402 4.73 9.24 11.90
C LEU A 402 3.84 8.72 10.76
N LEU A 403 3.43 9.60 9.88
CA LEU A 403 2.73 9.26 8.64
C LEU A 403 3.74 9.12 7.49
N LEU A 404 3.79 7.95 6.86
CA LEU A 404 4.49 7.72 5.60
C LEU A 404 3.51 7.93 4.44
N MET A 405 3.48 9.12 3.86
CA MET A 405 2.66 9.47 2.70
C MET A 405 3.45 9.19 1.44
N LEU A 406 3.29 7.98 0.87
CA LEU A 406 4.07 7.52 -0.28
C LEU A 406 3.22 7.62 -1.56
N ASP A 407 3.26 8.79 -2.19
CA ASP A 407 2.63 8.99 -3.50
C ASP A 407 3.44 8.26 -4.57
N GLU A 408 2.81 7.34 -5.30
CA GLU A 408 3.44 6.47 -6.29
C GLU A 408 4.48 5.50 -5.67
N PHE A 409 4.16 4.87 -4.51
CA PHE A 409 5.13 4.00 -3.81
C PHE A 409 5.75 2.88 -4.67
N PRO A 410 5.07 2.28 -5.68
CA PRO A 410 5.69 1.27 -6.53
C PRO A 410 6.86 1.79 -7.37
N ALA A 411 6.96 3.11 -7.59
CA ALA A 411 8.09 3.72 -8.30
C ALA A 411 9.42 3.54 -7.56
N LEU A 412 9.37 3.35 -6.24
CA LEU A 412 10.54 3.07 -5.40
C LEU A 412 11.11 1.66 -5.61
N GLY A 413 10.42 0.78 -6.37
CA GLY A 413 10.77 -0.63 -6.46
C GLY A 413 10.43 -1.40 -5.19
N ARG A 414 10.90 -2.64 -5.09
CA ARG A 414 10.67 -3.48 -3.93
C ARG A 414 11.54 -3.03 -2.74
N LEU A 415 10.90 -2.78 -1.63
CA LEU A 415 11.53 -2.53 -0.33
C LEU A 415 11.23 -3.73 0.56
N ASP A 416 12.11 -4.75 0.56
CA ASP A 416 11.87 -6.04 1.26
C ASP A 416 11.55 -5.87 2.74
N PHE A 417 12.33 -5.03 3.41
CA PHE A 417 12.06 -4.71 4.81
C PHE A 417 10.66 -4.08 4.97
N PHE A 418 10.28 -3.16 4.09
CA PHE A 418 9.02 -2.43 4.19
C PHE A 418 7.81 -3.36 4.00
N GLU A 419 7.88 -4.29 3.03
CA GLU A 419 6.81 -5.27 2.81
C GLU A 419 6.56 -6.12 4.06
N SER A 420 7.62 -6.66 4.66
CA SER A 420 7.51 -7.45 5.89
C SER A 420 7.14 -6.60 7.11
N ALA A 421 7.65 -5.38 7.20
CA ALA A 421 7.43 -4.49 8.33
C ALA A 421 6.00 -3.93 8.40
N LEU A 422 5.29 -3.78 7.28
CA LEU A 422 3.89 -3.31 7.28
C LEU A 422 3.00 -4.08 8.25
N ALA A 423 3.25 -5.37 8.45
CA ALA A 423 2.46 -6.20 9.37
C ALA A 423 2.52 -5.71 10.84
N PHE A 424 3.61 -5.02 11.24
CA PHE A 424 3.84 -4.62 12.63
C PHE A 424 4.17 -3.15 12.83
N MET A 425 4.49 -2.37 11.78
CA MET A 425 4.81 -0.93 11.86
C MET A 425 3.77 -0.11 12.63
N ALA A 426 2.50 -0.49 12.52
CA ALA A 426 1.39 0.14 13.22
C ALA A 426 1.59 0.17 14.75
N GLY A 427 2.11 -0.93 15.33
CA GLY A 427 2.43 -1.04 16.75
C GLY A 427 3.55 -0.11 17.22
N TYR A 428 4.41 0.34 16.30
CA TYR A 428 5.50 1.28 16.58
C TYR A 428 5.12 2.76 16.36
N GLY A 429 3.85 3.04 16.04
CA GLY A 429 3.36 4.40 15.80
C GLY A 429 3.61 4.92 14.39
N LEU A 430 3.94 4.04 13.43
CA LEU A 430 4.11 4.37 12.03
C LEU A 430 2.84 4.00 11.26
N LYS A 431 2.28 4.97 10.54
CA LYS A 431 1.11 4.77 9.67
C LYS A 431 1.50 5.02 8.22
N SER A 432 1.30 4.04 7.36
CA SER A 432 1.56 4.17 5.93
C SER A 432 0.29 4.51 5.17
N PHE A 433 0.38 5.49 4.28
CA PHE A 433 -0.60 5.80 3.26
C PHE A 433 0.06 5.58 1.89
N LEU A 434 -0.20 4.41 1.32
CA LEU A 434 0.39 3.94 0.08
C LEU A 434 -0.53 4.29 -1.09
N ILE A 435 0.00 4.88 -2.14
CA ILE A 435 -0.77 5.20 -3.34
C ILE A 435 -0.13 4.52 -4.54
N ALA A 436 -0.93 3.78 -5.30
CA ALA A 436 -0.55 3.15 -6.56
C ALA A 436 -1.59 3.47 -7.64
N GLN A 437 -1.17 3.46 -8.89
CA GLN A 437 -2.11 3.70 -10.00
C GLN A 437 -2.96 2.46 -10.29
N SER A 438 -2.38 1.28 -10.10
CA SER A 438 -3.04 -0.01 -10.34
C SER A 438 -2.39 -1.14 -9.56
N LEU A 439 -3.09 -2.26 -9.46
CA LEU A 439 -2.56 -3.51 -8.90
C LEU A 439 -1.34 -4.00 -9.68
N ASN A 440 -1.34 -3.83 -11.00
CA ASN A 440 -0.21 -4.24 -11.87
C ASN A 440 1.11 -3.56 -11.49
N GLN A 441 1.09 -2.29 -11.04
CA GLN A 441 2.30 -1.62 -10.57
C GLN A 441 2.86 -2.26 -9.29
N ILE A 442 1.98 -2.65 -8.36
CA ILE A 442 2.37 -3.33 -7.13
C ILE A 442 2.96 -4.70 -7.46
N GLU A 443 2.27 -5.48 -8.30
CA GLU A 443 2.72 -6.80 -8.72
C GLU A 443 4.04 -6.77 -9.50
N LYS A 444 4.27 -5.73 -10.30
CA LYS A 444 5.54 -5.53 -11.00
C LYS A 444 6.70 -5.28 -10.02
N ALA A 445 6.47 -4.52 -8.94
CA ALA A 445 7.50 -4.17 -7.98
C ALA A 445 7.73 -5.27 -6.93
N TYR A 446 6.66 -5.93 -6.45
CA TYR A 446 6.70 -6.86 -5.32
C TYR A 446 6.41 -8.32 -5.69
N GLY A 447 6.09 -8.60 -6.95
CA GLY A 447 5.67 -9.92 -7.43
C GLY A 447 4.18 -10.18 -7.20
N LEU A 448 3.70 -11.31 -7.75
CA LEU A 448 2.29 -11.72 -7.63
C LEU A 448 1.89 -12.12 -6.20
N ASN A 449 2.84 -12.68 -5.46
CA ASN A 449 2.65 -13.17 -4.10
C ASN A 449 3.24 -12.17 -3.10
N ASN A 450 2.62 -10.99 -2.96
CA ASN A 450 3.03 -9.96 -2.02
C ASN A 450 1.97 -9.73 -0.95
N SER A 451 2.37 -9.27 0.22
CA SER A 451 1.50 -9.02 1.38
C SER A 451 1.03 -7.57 1.51
N ILE A 452 1.32 -6.70 0.53
CA ILE A 452 1.00 -5.26 0.61
C ILE A 452 -0.51 -5.03 0.82
N LEU A 453 -1.34 -5.72 0.01
CA LEU A 453 -2.79 -5.57 0.13
C LEU A 453 -3.34 -6.10 1.46
N ASP A 454 -2.77 -7.20 1.95
CA ASP A 454 -3.27 -7.89 3.14
C ASP A 454 -2.97 -7.08 4.41
N ASN A 455 -1.88 -6.33 4.41
CA ASN A 455 -1.47 -5.45 5.51
C ASN A 455 -2.17 -4.08 5.49
N CYS A 456 -2.92 -3.75 4.42
CA CYS A 456 -3.67 -2.50 4.30
C CYS A 456 -5.16 -2.73 4.57
N HIS A 457 -5.59 -2.53 5.82
CA HIS A 457 -6.97 -2.75 6.25
C HIS A 457 -7.94 -1.64 5.80
N VAL A 458 -7.39 -0.50 5.38
CA VAL A 458 -8.16 0.61 4.79
C VAL A 458 -7.78 0.73 3.32
N ARG A 459 -8.78 0.68 2.44
CA ARG A 459 -8.55 0.78 0.99
C ARG A 459 -9.44 1.85 0.40
N VAL A 460 -8.85 2.71 -0.42
CA VAL A 460 -9.57 3.73 -1.20
C VAL A 460 -9.40 3.40 -2.69
N CYS A 461 -10.49 3.43 -3.44
CA CYS A 461 -10.44 3.17 -4.87
C CYS A 461 -11.15 4.26 -5.66
N PHE A 462 -10.43 4.86 -6.58
CA PHE A 462 -10.97 5.76 -7.61
C PHE A 462 -11.38 4.94 -8.86
N ALA A 463 -12.04 5.60 -9.82
CA ALA A 463 -12.22 4.99 -11.13
C ALA A 463 -10.85 4.55 -11.69
N THR A 464 -10.74 3.30 -12.09
CA THR A 464 -9.48 2.73 -12.60
C THR A 464 -9.66 2.30 -14.05
N ASN A 465 -8.59 2.42 -14.85
CA ASN A 465 -8.58 1.92 -16.23
C ASN A 465 -8.02 0.49 -16.33
N ASP A 466 -7.55 -0.07 -15.21
CA ASP A 466 -7.00 -1.43 -15.15
C ASP A 466 -8.08 -2.44 -14.75
N GLU A 467 -8.38 -3.39 -15.66
CA GLU A 467 -9.41 -4.40 -15.45
C GLU A 467 -9.14 -5.31 -14.26
N ARG A 468 -7.86 -5.64 -13.99
CA ARG A 468 -7.48 -6.51 -12.86
C ARG A 468 -7.74 -5.80 -11.54
N THR A 469 -7.40 -4.51 -11.44
CA THR A 469 -7.71 -3.68 -10.28
C THR A 469 -9.23 -3.56 -10.10
N ALA A 470 -9.98 -3.27 -11.19
CA ALA A 470 -11.43 -3.17 -11.13
C ALA A 470 -12.08 -4.49 -10.68
N LYS A 471 -11.61 -5.62 -11.20
CA LYS A 471 -12.07 -6.95 -10.79
C LYS A 471 -11.77 -7.22 -9.32
N ARG A 472 -10.53 -6.97 -8.86
CA ARG A 472 -10.14 -7.17 -7.46
C ARG A 472 -10.99 -6.35 -6.49
N VAL A 473 -11.29 -5.09 -6.84
CA VAL A 473 -12.17 -4.22 -6.05
C VAL A 473 -13.61 -4.73 -6.07
N SER A 474 -14.14 -5.13 -7.23
CA SER A 474 -15.47 -5.70 -7.35
C SER A 474 -15.65 -6.96 -6.50
N ASP A 475 -14.68 -7.87 -6.53
CA ASP A 475 -14.69 -9.09 -5.72
C ASP A 475 -14.62 -8.77 -4.22
N ALA A 476 -13.84 -7.75 -3.82
CA ALA A 476 -13.74 -7.30 -2.43
C ALA A 476 -15.02 -6.61 -1.92
N LEU A 477 -15.78 -5.94 -2.79
CA LEU A 477 -17.08 -5.36 -2.45
C LEU A 477 -18.16 -6.42 -2.23
N GLY A 478 -17.98 -7.60 -2.81
CA GLY A 478 -18.85 -8.75 -2.63
C GLY A 478 -20.11 -8.73 -3.49
N THR A 479 -20.98 -9.71 -3.22
CA THR A 479 -22.21 -9.98 -3.97
C THR A 479 -23.44 -9.62 -3.14
N ALA A 480 -24.39 -8.97 -3.76
CA ALA A 480 -25.73 -8.67 -3.23
C ALA A 480 -26.77 -9.59 -3.87
N THR A 481 -27.88 -9.78 -3.18
CA THR A 481 -29.07 -10.42 -3.73
C THR A 481 -29.97 -9.36 -4.37
N GLU A 482 -30.17 -9.42 -5.69
CA GLU A 482 -31.07 -8.54 -6.43
C GLU A 482 -32.38 -9.27 -6.76
N MET A 483 -33.50 -8.60 -6.50
CA MET A 483 -34.84 -9.10 -6.87
C MET A 483 -35.19 -8.61 -8.25
N ARG A 484 -35.12 -9.48 -9.25
CA ARG A 484 -35.58 -9.17 -10.62
C ARG A 484 -37.02 -9.58 -10.83
N ALA A 485 -37.83 -8.65 -11.33
CA ALA A 485 -39.19 -8.93 -11.74
C ALA A 485 -39.17 -9.43 -13.18
N MET A 486 -39.49 -10.72 -13.39
CA MET A 486 -39.76 -11.26 -14.72
C MET A 486 -41.23 -11.07 -15.02
N LYS A 487 -41.55 -10.35 -16.09
CA LYS A 487 -42.89 -10.19 -16.61
C LYS A 487 -43.12 -11.24 -17.72
N ASN A 488 -43.86 -12.30 -17.41
CA ASN A 488 -44.27 -13.29 -18.40
C ASN A 488 -45.68 -12.99 -18.82
N TYR A 489 -45.88 -12.77 -20.11
CA TYR A 489 -47.20 -12.66 -20.71
C TYR A 489 -47.68 -14.07 -21.07
N ALA A 490 -48.67 -14.57 -20.33
CA ALA A 490 -49.40 -15.77 -20.70
C ALA A 490 -50.76 -15.34 -21.27
N GLY A 491 -50.94 -15.39 -22.59
CA GLY A 491 -52.20 -15.05 -23.23
C GLY A 491 -52.11 -15.12 -24.77
N HIS A 492 -53.23 -15.43 -25.42
CA HIS A 492 -53.30 -15.48 -26.86
C HIS A 492 -53.24 -14.03 -27.42
N ARG A 493 -52.42 -13.80 -28.44
CA ARG A 493 -52.18 -12.48 -29.06
C ARG A 493 -53.43 -11.75 -29.54
N LEU A 494 -54.52 -12.49 -29.73
CA LEU A 494 -55.81 -12.02 -30.31
C LEU A 494 -56.91 -11.79 -29.25
N SER A 495 -56.63 -11.97 -27.95
CA SER A 495 -57.62 -11.76 -26.88
C SER A 495 -57.02 -10.94 -25.73
N PRO A 496 -56.98 -9.61 -25.89
CA PRO A 496 -56.35 -8.72 -24.87
C PRO A 496 -56.97 -8.81 -23.46
N TRP A 497 -58.23 -9.21 -23.37
CA TRP A 497 -58.98 -9.35 -22.11
C TRP A 497 -58.67 -10.64 -21.32
N LEU A 498 -58.01 -11.61 -21.92
CA LEU A 498 -57.58 -12.87 -21.30
C LEU A 498 -56.06 -12.91 -21.00
N GLY A 499 -55.37 -11.83 -21.23
CA GLY A 499 -53.96 -11.71 -20.95
C GLY A 499 -53.71 -11.58 -19.43
N HIS A 500 -53.18 -12.65 -18.81
CA HIS A 500 -52.72 -12.59 -17.45
C HIS A 500 -51.23 -12.16 -17.42
N LEU A 501 -50.95 -10.99 -16.84
CA LEU A 501 -49.58 -10.56 -16.56
C LEU A 501 -49.07 -11.31 -15.30
N MET A 502 -48.28 -12.35 -15.51
CA MET A 502 -47.61 -13.05 -14.41
C MET A 502 -46.30 -12.36 -14.08
N VAL A 503 -46.24 -11.66 -12.94
CA VAL A 503 -45.01 -11.08 -12.42
C VAL A 503 -44.36 -12.11 -11.50
N SER A 504 -43.33 -12.79 -11.97
CA SER A 504 -42.50 -13.65 -11.16
C SER A 504 -41.31 -12.84 -10.64
N ARG A 505 -41.03 -12.90 -9.34
CA ARG A 505 -39.81 -12.32 -8.73
C ARG A 505 -38.79 -13.42 -8.61
N GLN A 506 -37.63 -13.23 -9.22
CA GLN A 506 -36.49 -14.13 -9.12
C GLN A 506 -35.35 -13.43 -8.39
N GLU A 507 -34.78 -14.13 -7.43
CA GLU A 507 -33.55 -13.71 -6.77
C GLU A 507 -32.37 -14.04 -7.67
N THR A 508 -31.48 -13.08 -7.89
CA THR A 508 -30.27 -13.25 -8.69
C THR A 508 -29.07 -12.68 -7.92
N ALA A 509 -27.91 -13.35 -8.06
CA ALA A 509 -26.64 -12.82 -7.58
C ALA A 509 -26.23 -11.64 -8.44
N ARG A 510 -25.84 -10.51 -7.83
CA ARG A 510 -25.22 -9.38 -8.50
C ARG A 510 -24.08 -8.85 -7.65
N GLN A 511 -22.92 -8.61 -8.25
CA GLN A 511 -21.85 -7.86 -7.57
C GLN A 511 -22.36 -6.48 -7.17
N LEU A 512 -21.95 -5.98 -5.99
CA LEU A 512 -22.38 -4.65 -5.50
C LEU A 512 -22.01 -3.55 -6.51
N LEU A 513 -20.81 -3.63 -7.10
CA LEU A 513 -20.41 -2.97 -8.34
C LEU A 513 -19.69 -3.99 -9.23
N THR A 514 -20.07 -4.05 -10.49
CA THR A 514 -19.32 -4.83 -11.49
C THR A 514 -17.99 -4.15 -11.82
N PRO A 515 -16.98 -4.87 -12.35
CA PRO A 515 -15.73 -4.26 -12.79
C PRO A 515 -15.94 -3.08 -13.76
N GLY A 516 -16.88 -3.20 -14.70
CA GLY A 516 -17.23 -2.11 -15.62
C GLY A 516 -17.79 -0.86 -14.92
N GLU A 517 -18.63 -1.03 -13.89
CA GLU A 517 -19.16 0.08 -13.10
C GLU A 517 -18.05 0.77 -12.27
N ILE A 518 -17.04 0.03 -11.81
CA ILE A 518 -15.88 0.61 -11.11
C ILE A 518 -15.03 1.42 -12.08
N MET A 519 -14.82 0.94 -13.30
CA MET A 519 -14.09 1.67 -14.35
C MET A 519 -14.83 2.95 -14.76
N GLN A 520 -16.16 2.96 -14.66
CA GLN A 520 -17.04 4.07 -15.01
C GLN A 520 -17.49 4.89 -13.79
N LEU A 521 -16.84 4.72 -12.64
CA LEU A 521 -17.18 5.48 -11.44
C LEU A 521 -17.11 7.00 -11.75
N PRO A 522 -18.12 7.79 -11.35
CA PRO A 522 -18.11 9.23 -11.57
C PRO A 522 -16.84 9.89 -11.06
N PRO A 523 -16.27 10.91 -11.74
CA PRO A 523 -14.99 11.52 -11.38
C PRO A 523 -14.91 12.09 -9.96
N ASN A 524 -16.06 12.39 -9.35
CA ASN A 524 -16.16 12.94 -8.00
C ASN A 524 -16.34 11.86 -6.92
N ASP A 525 -16.64 10.62 -7.34
CA ASP A 525 -16.90 9.51 -6.44
C ASP A 525 -15.63 8.71 -6.18
N GLU A 526 -15.63 8.05 -5.04
CA GLU A 526 -14.62 7.08 -4.64
C GLU A 526 -15.25 6.00 -3.76
N ILE A 527 -14.58 4.88 -3.65
CA ILE A 527 -15.00 3.75 -2.83
C ILE A 527 -14.03 3.65 -1.67
N VAL A 528 -14.55 3.65 -0.44
CA VAL A 528 -13.78 3.47 0.78
C VAL A 528 -14.17 2.15 1.42
N MET A 529 -13.20 1.28 1.65
CA MET A 529 -13.35 -0.01 2.32
C MET A 529 -12.49 0.00 3.58
N VAL A 530 -13.12 -0.25 4.71
CA VAL A 530 -12.47 -0.36 6.03
C VAL A 530 -12.78 -1.75 6.57
N ALA A 531 -11.80 -2.46 7.08
CA ALA A 531 -11.99 -3.79 7.62
C ALA A 531 -13.06 -3.78 8.73
N GLY A 532 -14.02 -4.69 8.66
CA GLY A 532 -15.13 -4.78 9.60
C GLY A 532 -16.29 -3.79 9.37
N VAL A 533 -16.22 -2.94 8.34
CA VAL A 533 -17.27 -1.98 7.98
C VAL A 533 -17.77 -2.28 6.57
N GLN A 534 -19.07 -2.10 6.34
CA GLN A 534 -19.61 -2.18 4.98
C GLN A 534 -18.95 -1.12 4.08
N PRO A 535 -18.74 -1.40 2.78
CA PRO A 535 -18.12 -0.44 1.88
C PRO A 535 -18.90 0.87 1.80
N ILE A 536 -18.16 1.97 1.70
CA ILE A 536 -18.70 3.32 1.68
C ILE A 536 -18.50 3.92 0.30
N ARG A 537 -19.56 4.41 -0.32
CA ARG A 537 -19.46 5.24 -1.52
C ARG A 537 -19.33 6.70 -1.08
N ALA A 538 -18.14 7.25 -1.23
CA ALA A 538 -17.76 8.56 -0.77
C ALA A 538 -17.57 9.55 -1.93
N LYS A 539 -17.44 10.83 -1.62
CA LYS A 539 -17.03 11.90 -2.53
C LYS A 539 -15.58 12.29 -2.24
N LYS A 540 -14.83 12.64 -3.28
CA LYS A 540 -13.45 13.13 -3.13
C LYS A 540 -13.41 14.43 -2.33
N ALA A 541 -12.51 14.51 -1.37
CA ALA A 541 -12.34 15.65 -0.47
C ALA A 541 -11.47 16.76 -1.08
N ARG A 542 -11.84 17.34 -2.23
CA ARG A 542 -11.03 18.32 -2.95
C ARG A 542 -10.76 19.56 -2.09
N TYR A 543 -9.49 19.82 -1.76
CA TYR A 543 -9.10 20.92 -0.87
C TYR A 543 -9.56 22.29 -1.33
N TYR A 544 -9.63 22.54 -2.64
CA TYR A 544 -10.03 23.82 -3.19
C TYR A 544 -11.56 24.07 -3.14
N GLU A 545 -12.37 23.06 -2.89
CA GLU A 545 -13.82 23.18 -2.67
C GLU A 545 -14.17 23.52 -1.21
N ASP A 546 -13.26 23.28 -0.26
CA ASP A 546 -13.44 23.65 1.15
C ASP A 546 -12.63 24.93 1.46
N ARG A 547 -13.34 25.98 1.88
CA ARG A 547 -12.73 27.25 2.25
C ARG A 547 -11.65 27.10 3.32
N ARG A 548 -11.87 26.25 4.34
CA ARG A 548 -10.93 26.05 5.44
C ARG A 548 -9.62 25.40 4.98
N LEU A 549 -9.68 24.44 4.07
CA LEU A 549 -8.48 23.81 3.50
C LEU A 549 -7.77 24.76 2.53
N ARG A 550 -8.52 25.51 1.72
CA ARG A 550 -7.95 26.50 0.80
C ARG A 550 -7.17 27.59 1.53
N GLU A 551 -7.67 28.08 2.67
CA GLU A 551 -6.98 29.05 3.52
C GLU A 551 -5.70 28.51 4.17
N ARG A 552 -5.54 27.20 4.27
CA ARG A 552 -4.31 26.52 4.74
C ARG A 552 -3.25 26.32 3.66
N VAL A 553 -3.59 26.49 2.38
CA VAL A 553 -2.61 26.45 1.31
C VAL A 553 -1.78 27.73 1.37
N LEU A 554 -0.57 27.62 1.85
CA LEU A 554 0.37 28.73 2.03
C LEU A 554 1.65 28.47 1.24
N PRO A 555 2.35 29.51 0.78
CA PRO A 555 3.61 29.34 0.08
C PRO A 555 4.62 28.59 0.97
N PRO A 556 5.45 27.71 0.37
CA PRO A 556 6.47 26.98 1.11
C PRO A 556 7.50 27.94 1.74
N PRO A 557 8.19 27.51 2.82
CA PRO A 557 9.25 28.32 3.41
C PRO A 557 10.39 28.54 2.43
N ASP A 558 11.06 29.70 2.55
CA ASP A 558 12.24 30.02 1.74
C ASP A 558 13.43 29.19 2.23
N LEU A 559 14.01 28.38 1.36
CA LEU A 559 15.17 27.54 1.64
C LEU A 559 16.47 28.34 1.88
N SER A 560 16.50 29.62 1.48
CA SER A 560 17.66 30.49 1.70
C SER A 560 17.75 31.04 3.13
N VAL A 561 16.66 30.95 3.91
CA VAL A 561 16.52 31.50 5.27
C VAL A 561 16.64 30.38 6.33
N GLN A 562 17.02 29.17 5.95
CA GLN A 562 17.23 28.13 6.95
C GLN A 562 18.34 28.58 7.90
N VAL A 563 17.91 28.99 9.11
CA VAL A 563 18.80 29.15 10.25
C VAL A 563 19.54 27.83 10.38
N GLU A 564 20.90 27.84 10.29
CA GLU A 564 21.69 26.64 10.52
C GLU A 564 21.27 26.07 11.89
N PRO A 565 20.50 24.98 11.95
CA PRO A 565 20.25 24.36 13.23
C PRO A 565 21.58 23.84 13.74
N ALA A 566 21.79 23.89 15.04
CA ALA A 566 22.88 23.14 15.65
C ALA A 566 22.82 21.71 15.09
N LEU A 567 23.90 21.27 14.44
CA LEU A 567 23.95 19.93 13.82
C LEU A 567 23.59 18.90 14.91
N PRO A 568 22.67 17.99 14.64
CA PRO A 568 22.33 16.96 15.63
C PRO A 568 23.59 16.14 15.95
N ALA A 569 23.78 15.85 17.22
CA ALA A 569 24.91 15.04 17.67
C ALA A 569 24.86 13.63 17.04
N ASP A 570 26.03 13.15 16.61
CA ASP A 570 26.25 11.78 16.14
C ASP A 570 27.54 11.23 16.74
N ASP A 571 27.77 9.92 16.54
CA ASP A 571 28.93 9.24 17.16
C ASP A 571 30.23 9.46 16.37
N TRP A 572 30.20 10.09 15.20
CA TRP A 572 31.31 10.08 14.24
C TRP A 572 31.91 11.44 13.92
N THR A 573 31.14 12.52 13.92
CA THR A 573 31.58 13.86 13.44
C THR A 573 32.72 14.43 14.28
N GLY A 574 32.82 14.07 15.54
CA GLY A 574 33.87 14.56 16.45
C GLY A 574 35.10 13.67 16.56
N LEU A 575 35.13 12.51 15.85
CA LEU A 575 36.25 11.58 15.93
C LEU A 575 37.36 11.96 14.97
N ASP A 576 38.58 12.11 15.52
CA ASP A 576 39.77 12.27 14.69
C ASP A 576 40.06 10.99 13.89
N PRO A 577 40.48 11.11 12.63
CA PRO A 577 40.85 9.97 11.80
C PRO A 577 41.98 9.15 12.43
N VAL A 578 41.80 7.84 12.53
CA VAL A 578 42.83 6.92 13.02
C VAL A 578 43.88 6.69 11.93
N ALA A 579 45.13 7.13 12.14
CA ALA A 579 46.19 6.92 11.19
C ALA A 579 46.64 5.45 11.11
N ALA A 580 46.89 4.95 9.90
CA ALA A 580 47.49 3.64 9.70
C ALA A 580 48.83 3.54 10.48
N ALA A 581 49.06 2.41 11.13
CA ALA A 581 50.32 2.15 11.79
C ALA A 581 51.45 2.24 10.75
N LYS A 582 52.49 3.08 11.03
CA LYS A 582 53.69 3.09 10.17
C LYS A 582 54.26 1.67 10.17
N PRO A 583 54.52 1.07 9.00
CA PRO A 583 55.09 -0.27 8.96
C PRO A 583 56.38 -0.23 9.79
N ALA A 584 56.46 -1.11 10.80
CA ALA A 584 57.71 -1.29 11.55
C ALA A 584 58.79 -1.63 10.53
N ARG A 585 59.80 -0.77 10.36
CA ARG A 585 60.96 -1.03 9.52
C ARG A 585 61.50 -2.39 9.95
N SER A 586 61.41 -3.37 9.04
CA SER A 586 61.86 -4.74 9.26
C SER A 586 63.33 -4.66 9.70
N ALA A 587 63.68 -5.32 10.80
CA ALA A 587 65.04 -5.38 11.33
C ALA A 587 66.05 -6.05 10.37
N ARG A 588 65.64 -6.38 9.15
CA ARG A 588 66.51 -6.94 8.10
C ARG A 588 67.34 -5.91 7.33
N ASP A 589 67.05 -4.60 7.41
CA ASP A 589 67.84 -3.55 6.73
C ASP A 589 69.00 -3.01 7.57
N ARG A 590 69.30 -3.59 8.74
CA ARG A 590 70.41 -3.17 9.60
C ARG A 590 71.68 -3.99 9.48
N SER A 591 71.82 -4.88 8.50
CA SER A 591 72.99 -5.77 8.39
C SER A 591 73.78 -5.66 7.09
N VAL A 592 73.91 -4.46 6.48
CA VAL A 592 74.96 -4.22 5.47
C VAL A 592 75.47 -2.78 5.69
N ALA A 593 76.29 -2.61 6.72
CA ALA A 593 77.27 -1.53 6.78
C ALA A 593 78.56 -2.17 7.28
N GLY A 594 79.37 -2.61 6.39
CA GLY A 594 80.77 -2.97 6.65
C GLY A 594 81.68 -1.92 5.99
N PRO A 595 82.96 -1.72 6.44
CA PRO A 595 83.59 -0.43 6.48
C PRO A 595 84.53 -0.13 5.27
N ASN A 596 84.69 1.15 5.04
CA ASN A 596 85.79 1.88 4.36
C ASN A 596 86.88 1.07 3.71
N GLU A 597 87.18 1.42 2.43
CA GLU A 597 88.59 1.76 2.06
C GLU A 597 88.64 2.68 0.83
N THR A 598 89.41 3.69 1.03
CA THR A 598 90.15 4.72 0.32
C THR A 598 90.37 4.53 -1.22
N ALA A 599 90.19 5.65 -1.88
CA ALA A 599 90.94 6.35 -2.95
C ALA A 599 91.75 5.59 -3.99
N ALA A 600 91.46 5.87 -5.25
CA ALA A 600 92.37 6.44 -6.23
C ALA A 600 91.73 6.48 -7.66
N ASP A 601 91.91 7.58 -8.33
CA ASP A 601 91.67 8.01 -9.71
C ASP A 601 92.67 7.38 -10.65
N PRO A 602 92.69 7.71 -11.94
CA PRO A 602 91.68 7.65 -12.99
C PRO A 602 92.15 6.85 -14.28
N ALA A 603 91.32 6.94 -15.28
CA ALA A 603 91.62 6.68 -16.73
C ALA A 603 91.53 5.24 -17.21
N ASN A 604 90.55 4.88 -18.00
CA ASN A 604 90.72 4.57 -19.40
C ASN A 604 89.42 4.46 -20.18
N SER A 605 89.47 5.09 -21.36
CA SER A 605 88.51 5.03 -22.43
C SER A 605 88.29 3.60 -22.95
N GLY A 606 87.07 3.22 -23.20
CA GLY A 606 86.76 1.99 -23.91
C GLY A 606 85.33 1.95 -24.41
N ILE A 607 85.17 2.37 -25.62
CA ILE A 607 84.01 2.22 -26.46
C ILE A 607 83.54 0.75 -26.43
N ARG A 608 82.36 0.45 -26.07
CA ARG A 608 81.69 -0.82 -26.42
C ARG A 608 80.30 -0.57 -27.02
N ARG A 609 80.23 -1.15 -28.22
CA ARG A 609 79.13 -1.18 -29.19
C ARG A 609 77.82 -1.71 -28.55
N GLU A 610 76.75 -1.12 -29.02
CA GLU A 610 75.35 -1.66 -28.89
C GLU A 610 75.27 -2.99 -29.65
N PRO A 611 74.51 -3.97 -29.20
CA PRO A 611 74.08 -5.11 -30.04
C PRO A 611 72.83 -4.75 -30.79
N GLU A 612 72.90 -5.07 -32.09
CA GLU A 612 71.86 -4.97 -33.11
C GLU A 612 70.60 -5.79 -32.71
N LEU A 613 69.44 -5.20 -33.01
CA LEU A 613 68.10 -5.84 -32.97
C LEU A 613 68.03 -6.82 -34.19
N PRO A 614 67.47 -8.01 -34.04
CA PRO A 614 67.16 -8.88 -35.16
C PRO A 614 65.92 -8.43 -35.93
N GLU A 615 66.00 -8.62 -37.24
CA GLU A 615 65.02 -8.25 -38.25
C GLU A 615 63.65 -8.89 -38.08
N HIS A 616 62.65 -8.19 -38.58
CA HIS A 616 61.25 -8.57 -38.65
C HIS A 616 61.05 -9.88 -39.42
N GLU A 617 60.48 -10.90 -38.80
CA GLU A 617 59.81 -12.00 -39.45
C GLU A 617 58.35 -11.64 -39.71
N GLU A 618 57.90 -11.65 -40.93
CA GLU A 618 56.50 -11.50 -41.36
C GLU A 618 55.68 -12.68 -40.85
N ILE A 619 54.68 -12.40 -40.02
CA ILE A 619 53.73 -13.39 -39.57
C ILE A 619 52.54 -13.40 -40.53
N GLU A 620 52.39 -14.47 -41.31
CA GLU A 620 51.17 -14.76 -42.08
C GLU A 620 49.90 -14.87 -41.16
N PRO A 621 48.73 -14.45 -41.67
CA PRO A 621 47.49 -14.49 -40.87
C PRO A 621 47.02 -15.94 -40.67
N ARG A 622 46.96 -16.37 -39.43
CA ARG A 622 46.37 -17.66 -39.03
C ARG A 622 44.88 -17.70 -39.33
N ARG A 623 44.47 -18.71 -40.09
CA ARG A 623 43.07 -19.11 -40.32
C ARG A 623 42.35 -19.30 -38.99
N ILE A 624 41.15 -18.67 -38.89
CA ILE A 624 40.19 -18.91 -37.81
C ILE A 624 39.68 -20.35 -37.95
N VAL A 625 39.94 -21.17 -36.94
CA VAL A 625 39.36 -22.50 -36.78
C VAL A 625 38.06 -22.32 -35.98
N PRO A 626 36.92 -22.95 -36.36
CA PRO A 626 35.70 -22.87 -35.56
C PRO A 626 35.92 -23.52 -34.20
N GLN A 627 35.41 -22.82 -33.14
CA GLN A 627 35.42 -23.33 -31.77
C GLN A 627 34.64 -24.65 -31.70
N GLY A 628 35.31 -25.69 -31.22
CA GLY A 628 34.71 -26.97 -30.91
C GLY A 628 33.68 -26.85 -29.78
N GLU A 629 32.68 -27.67 -29.88
CA GLU A 629 31.67 -27.90 -28.84
C GLU A 629 32.34 -28.25 -27.52
N PHE A 630 31.89 -27.56 -26.44
CA PHE A 630 32.22 -27.96 -25.07
C PHE A 630 31.35 -29.16 -24.69
N ASP A 631 31.96 -30.32 -24.53
CA ASP A 631 31.35 -31.47 -23.88
C ASP A 631 31.26 -31.22 -22.37
N PHE A 632 30.03 -31.18 -21.87
CA PHE A 632 29.77 -31.27 -20.44
C PHE A 632 29.54 -32.75 -20.07
N PRO A 633 30.05 -33.23 -18.94
CA PRO A 633 29.78 -34.60 -18.51
C PRO A 633 28.28 -34.75 -18.16
N ASP A 634 27.70 -35.85 -18.68
CA ASP A 634 26.32 -36.27 -18.42
C ASP A 634 26.10 -36.50 -16.94
N GLU A 635 25.24 -35.66 -16.29
CA GLU A 635 24.55 -36.04 -15.07
C GLU A 635 23.24 -36.73 -15.46
N GLU A 636 23.09 -37.97 -15.04
CA GLU A 636 21.87 -38.78 -15.14
C GLU A 636 20.73 -38.11 -14.36
N GLY A 637 19.91 -37.36 -15.06
CA GLY A 637 18.67 -36.73 -14.58
C GLY A 637 17.58 -36.80 -15.63
N GLY A 638 16.62 -37.58 -15.36
CA GLY A 638 15.37 -37.99 -15.94
C GLY A 638 14.82 -37.38 -17.22
N ASP A 639 14.26 -38.25 -18.03
CA ASP A 639 13.48 -38.10 -19.28
C ASP A 639 12.35 -37.04 -19.27
N GLU A 640 11.96 -36.51 -18.13
CA GLU A 640 10.85 -35.53 -18.00
C GLU A 640 11.22 -34.11 -18.46
N ASP A 641 12.45 -33.66 -18.22
CA ASP A 641 12.89 -32.33 -18.62
C ASP A 641 13.17 -32.24 -20.12
N ALA A 642 13.66 -33.31 -20.74
CA ALA A 642 13.82 -33.39 -22.19
C ALA A 642 12.47 -33.37 -22.93
N MET A 643 11.43 -34.01 -22.37
CA MET A 643 10.06 -33.93 -22.89
C MET A 643 9.45 -32.55 -22.71
N ARG A 644 9.71 -31.88 -21.61
CA ARG A 644 9.21 -30.53 -21.33
C ARG A 644 9.82 -29.52 -22.29
N ASN A 645 11.12 -29.60 -22.54
CA ASN A 645 11.83 -28.74 -23.48
C ASN A 645 11.42 -28.97 -24.93
N ARG A 646 11.15 -30.21 -25.36
CA ARG A 646 10.59 -30.52 -26.68
C ARG A 646 9.18 -29.93 -26.84
N ARG A 647 8.31 -30.05 -25.85
CA ARG A 647 6.94 -29.43 -25.88
C ARG A 647 6.99 -27.91 -25.93
N LEU A 648 7.96 -27.29 -25.25
CA LEU A 648 8.18 -25.83 -25.30
C LEU A 648 8.64 -25.38 -26.69
N ALA A 649 9.62 -26.09 -27.28
CA ALA A 649 10.15 -25.79 -28.61
C ALA A 649 9.07 -26.00 -29.71
N ASP A 650 8.20 -26.97 -29.58
CA ASP A 650 7.09 -27.19 -30.51
C ASP A 650 6.00 -26.11 -30.38
N ARG A 651 5.71 -25.63 -29.16
CA ARG A 651 4.82 -24.47 -28.95
C ARG A 651 5.40 -23.20 -29.54
N MET A 652 6.68 -22.93 -29.37
CA MET A 652 7.35 -21.75 -29.95
C MET A 652 7.34 -21.82 -31.49
N ARG A 653 7.57 -22.99 -32.11
CA ARG A 653 7.46 -23.18 -33.56
C ARG A 653 6.03 -22.97 -34.07
N HIS A 654 5.03 -23.37 -33.30
CA HIS A 654 3.62 -23.17 -33.65
C HIS A 654 3.23 -21.69 -33.63
N VAL A 655 3.65 -20.97 -32.58
CA VAL A 655 3.45 -19.51 -32.45
C VAL A 655 4.19 -18.75 -33.56
N ALA A 656 5.42 -19.14 -33.87
CA ALA A 656 6.20 -18.52 -34.97
C ALA A 656 5.55 -18.75 -36.35
N ARG A 657 4.93 -19.91 -36.60
CA ARG A 657 4.15 -20.17 -37.82
C ARG A 657 2.88 -19.34 -37.88
N GLN A 658 2.18 -19.12 -36.75
CA GLN A 658 1.00 -18.25 -36.72
C GLN A 658 1.35 -16.77 -36.90
N ALA A 659 2.54 -16.34 -36.43
CA ALA A 659 3.01 -14.96 -36.61
C ALA A 659 3.54 -14.66 -38.03
N SER A 660 3.81 -15.69 -38.86
CA SER A 660 4.33 -15.56 -40.23
C SER A 660 3.25 -15.68 -41.33
N LEU A 661 1.97 -15.72 -40.98
CA LEU A 661 0.87 -15.69 -41.95
C LEU A 661 0.73 -14.25 -42.50
N ASP A 662 0.97 -14.10 -43.81
CA ASP A 662 0.83 -12.84 -44.54
C ASP A 662 -0.66 -12.35 -44.46
N PRO A 663 -0.92 -11.08 -44.12
CA PRO A 663 -2.28 -10.54 -44.08
C PRO A 663 -3.01 -10.55 -45.43
N LYS A 664 -2.36 -10.96 -46.50
CA LYS A 664 -2.96 -11.05 -47.86
C LYS A 664 -3.62 -12.40 -48.19
N ASP A 665 -3.42 -13.42 -47.36
CA ASP A 665 -4.14 -14.67 -47.51
C ASP A 665 -5.53 -14.55 -46.83
N GLY A 666 -6.47 -13.94 -47.54
CA GLY A 666 -7.86 -13.78 -47.15
C GLY A 666 -8.51 -15.13 -46.92
N VAL A 667 -9.08 -15.33 -45.74
CA VAL A 667 -10.01 -16.39 -45.45
C VAL A 667 -11.34 -16.01 -46.13
N GLU A 668 -11.67 -16.66 -47.23
CA GLU A 668 -13.07 -16.70 -47.71
C GLU A 668 -13.92 -17.42 -46.66
N LEU A 669 -14.97 -16.74 -46.22
CA LEU A 669 -16.01 -17.27 -45.34
C LEU A 669 -16.95 -18.22 -46.09
#